data_9d04a354d559eac514ad8cbf6fb17a9e
#
_entry.id   9d04a354d559eac514ad8cbf6fb17a9e
#
_cell.length_a   1.000
_cell.length_b   1.000
_cell.length_c   1.000
_cell.angle_alpha   90.00
_cell.angle_beta   90.00
_cell.angle_gamma   90.00
#
_symmetry.space_group_name_H-M   'P 1'
#
loop_
_entity.id
_entity.type
_entity.pdbx_description
1 polymer ?
#
loop_
_entity_poly.entity_id
_entity_poly.type
_entity_poly.pdbx_seq_one_letter_code
_entity_poly.pdbx_strand_id
1 'polypeptide(L)'
;MKLPSLSIAARRSRLHGLPLLAVLACMATVASAASPQPWLDPSASFEQRAAALVAQMTLEEKAAQMQNAAPAIERLGVPAYDWWNEGLHGVARAGQATVFPQAIGLAATFDVPLMGQVATTISDEARAKHHQFLREGAHGRYQGLTFWSPNVNIFRDPRWGRGQETYGEDPYLTARMGVAFVRGLQGDDPVYRKLDATAKHLAVHSGPEADRHHFDARPSRRDLYDTYLPAFEALVKEGDVDAVMGAYNRVYGESASASRFLLRDVLRRDWGFKGYVVSDCWAIVDIWKHHRIVATREAAAALAVRNGTELECGQEYATLPAAVRQGLISEAEIDDAVTRLFTARMRLGMFDPPERVRWARIPASVNQAPAHDALALKAAQASLVLLKNDGILPLSRDLKRIAVVGPTADDTMALLGNYFGTPAAPVTILQGIREAAKGVEVRYARGVDLVEGRDDPGATPLIEPTFLRPSADSPERGLRGEYFRTPDLSGTPALVRTDAQIGFRWDRGSPTDNLLARGEAAPGQGIPNDRFSIRWSGQLLPPVSGRYRLEVAGDDGYRLYLDGKRVIDHWVNSDRLHAEGIEVDLQAGRAYELKLEYYDDQRDAGVRLGWRMPGAKAPFDEALDAARDADVVVFVGGLTGDVEGEEMTVNYPGFAGGDRTDLRLPAPQRTLLEALHGTGKPVVMVLTGGSAIAVDWAQAHLPAILMSWYPGQRGGTAVGQALFGDINPAGRLPVTFYKAGEVMPAFDDYAMEGRTYRYFHGTPLYPFGHGLSYTRFEYGGLRLDADAIRADGHLRVQVDVANAGSRAGDEVVQLYVRRERGSAGDAVQELRGFQRVHLAPGERRTVAFTLEAPQALRHYDGARAAYVVRPGAYEVRVGASSADVRAQGRFTVVPTHD
;
A
#
# COMPACT_ATOMS: atom_id res chain seq x y z
N MET A 1 -15.38 29.88 -59.44
CA MET A 1 -16.37 30.28 -60.42
C MET A 1 -17.60 30.77 -59.67
N LYS A 2 -17.76 32.08 -59.62
CA LYS A 2 -18.89 33.00 -59.42
C LYS A 2 -20.18 32.50 -58.73
N LEU A 3 -20.47 33.16 -57.62
CA LEU A 3 -21.80 33.43 -57.07
C LEU A 3 -22.80 33.97 -58.12
N PRO A 4 -24.12 33.96 -57.85
CA PRO A 4 -24.76 35.28 -57.72
C PRO A 4 -25.67 35.43 -56.48
N SER A 5 -25.65 36.68 -56.06
CA SER A 5 -26.53 37.39 -55.13
C SER A 5 -27.90 37.68 -55.75
N LEU A 6 -28.97 37.72 -54.97
CA LEU A 6 -30.21 38.38 -55.30
C LEU A 6 -30.81 39.18 -54.12
N SER A 7 -30.82 40.47 -54.28
CA SER A 7 -31.51 41.45 -53.48
C SER A 7 -32.92 41.64 -54.00
N ILE A 8 -33.92 41.81 -53.13
CA ILE A 8 -35.21 42.41 -53.48
C ILE A 8 -35.67 43.41 -52.43
N ALA A 9 -36.05 44.50 -52.96
CA ALA A 9 -36.34 45.81 -52.41
C ALA A 9 -37.65 45.96 -51.62
N ALA A 10 -37.66 47.00 -50.83
CA ALA A 10 -38.76 47.51 -50.05
C ALA A 10 -39.96 48.04 -50.89
N ARG A 11 -41.13 47.88 -50.38
CA ARG A 11 -42.25 48.76 -50.68
C ARG A 11 -42.92 49.26 -49.42
N ARG A 12 -42.94 50.58 -49.29
CA ARG A 12 -43.74 51.34 -48.33
C ARG A 12 -45.18 51.41 -48.82
N SER A 13 -46.14 51.23 -47.93
CA SER A 13 -47.46 51.82 -48.08
C SER A 13 -47.95 52.35 -46.70
N ARG A 14 -48.28 53.66 -46.75
CA ARG A 14 -48.89 54.36 -45.62
C ARG A 14 -50.39 54.16 -45.66
N LEU A 15 -51.02 53.98 -44.47
CA LEU A 15 -52.43 54.49 -44.22
C LEU A 15 -52.71 54.59 -42.70
N HIS A 16 -52.99 55.76 -42.28
CA HIS A 16 -53.78 56.38 -41.23
C HIS A 16 -54.41 55.51 -40.10
N GLY A 17 -54.13 55.77 -38.92
CA GLY A 17 -54.53 56.36 -37.68
C GLY A 17 -55.84 55.95 -37.08
N LEU A 18 -55.78 55.49 -35.79
CA LEU A 18 -56.73 55.75 -34.68
C LEU A 18 -56.08 55.22 -33.34
N PRO A 19 -56.15 55.92 -32.25
CA PRO A 19 -55.48 55.53 -30.99
C PRO A 19 -56.32 54.53 -30.19
N LEU A 20 -55.75 53.33 -29.86
CA LEU A 20 -56.29 52.45 -28.86
C LEU A 20 -55.43 52.56 -27.60
N LEU A 21 -56.09 52.85 -26.49
CA LEU A 21 -55.45 52.82 -25.16
C LEU A 21 -54.79 51.41 -24.93
N ALA A 22 -53.49 51.40 -24.75
CA ALA A 22 -52.77 50.21 -24.30
C ALA A 22 -52.76 50.24 -22.76
N VAL A 23 -53.50 49.32 -22.15
CA VAL A 23 -53.33 48.89 -20.77
C VAL A 23 -52.02 48.13 -20.65
N LEU A 24 -51.00 48.75 -20.06
CA LEU A 24 -49.76 48.10 -19.68
C LEU A 24 -50.09 47.15 -18.51
N ALA A 25 -50.30 45.86 -18.79
CA ALA A 25 -50.20 44.83 -17.78
C ALA A 25 -48.70 44.62 -17.44
N CYS A 26 -48.21 45.19 -16.35
CA CYS A 26 -46.96 44.79 -15.72
C CYS A 26 -47.06 43.32 -15.32
N MET A 27 -46.65 42.39 -16.18
CA MET A 27 -46.26 41.08 -15.69
C MET A 27 -44.94 41.24 -14.90
N ALA A 28 -45.08 41.45 -13.60
CA ALA A 28 -43.99 41.22 -12.68
C ALA A 28 -43.64 39.73 -12.76
N THR A 29 -42.59 39.37 -13.51
CA THR A 29 -41.92 38.11 -13.34
C THR A 29 -41.40 38.09 -11.91
N VAL A 30 -42.13 37.44 -11.01
CA VAL A 30 -41.63 37.05 -9.72
C VAL A 30 -40.50 36.08 -10.03
N ALA A 31 -39.28 36.60 -10.11
CA ALA A 31 -38.11 35.77 -9.98
C ALA A 31 -38.25 35.12 -8.60
N SER A 32 -38.61 33.84 -8.59
CA SER A 32 -38.57 33.04 -7.38
C SER A 32 -37.14 33.14 -6.89
N ALA A 33 -36.92 33.99 -5.89
CA ALA A 33 -35.62 33.99 -5.20
C ALA A 33 -35.48 32.57 -4.67
N ALA A 34 -34.47 31.86 -5.21
CA ALA A 34 -34.13 30.54 -4.69
C ALA A 34 -33.98 30.71 -3.16
N SER A 35 -34.66 29.87 -2.40
CA SER A 35 -34.55 29.90 -0.95
C SER A 35 -33.07 29.85 -0.56
N PRO A 36 -32.63 30.71 0.34
CA PRO A 36 -31.20 30.70 0.71
C PRO A 36 -30.81 29.28 1.14
N GLN A 37 -29.74 28.78 0.56
CA GLN A 37 -29.18 27.46 0.89
C GLN A 37 -28.16 27.62 2.03
N PRO A 38 -28.57 27.50 3.32
CA PRO A 38 -27.72 27.85 4.46
C PRO A 38 -26.42 27.03 4.51
N TRP A 39 -26.42 25.83 3.91
CA TRP A 39 -25.22 24.98 3.84
C TRP A 39 -24.15 25.48 2.86
N LEU A 40 -24.48 26.44 2.01
CA LEU A 40 -23.51 27.10 1.11
C LEU A 40 -22.98 28.43 1.68
N ASP A 41 -23.44 28.86 2.86
CA ASP A 41 -22.92 30.07 3.52
C ASP A 41 -21.51 29.81 4.12
N PRO A 42 -20.47 30.38 3.53
CA PRO A 42 -19.10 30.14 3.98
C PRO A 42 -18.73 30.90 5.27
N SER A 43 -19.65 31.71 5.83
CA SER A 43 -19.46 32.36 7.12
C SER A 43 -19.92 31.50 8.31
N ALA A 44 -20.74 30.48 8.06
CA ALA A 44 -21.15 29.51 9.06
C ALA A 44 -20.08 28.40 9.24
N SER A 45 -20.03 27.79 10.44
CA SER A 45 -19.13 26.66 10.64
C SER A 45 -19.51 25.45 9.80
N PHE A 46 -18.56 24.55 9.53
CA PHE A 46 -18.84 23.33 8.77
C PHE A 46 -19.93 22.48 9.42
N GLU A 47 -19.96 22.39 10.76
CA GLU A 47 -20.97 21.66 11.51
C GLU A 47 -22.36 22.29 11.35
N GLN A 48 -22.46 23.63 11.40
CA GLN A 48 -23.73 24.34 11.18
C GLN A 48 -24.24 24.14 9.75
N ARG A 49 -23.35 24.22 8.77
CA ARG A 49 -23.66 23.98 7.34
C ARG A 49 -24.13 22.54 7.12
N ALA A 50 -23.40 21.56 7.69
CA ALA A 50 -23.76 20.15 7.60
C ALA A 50 -25.15 19.88 8.22
N ALA A 51 -25.40 20.39 9.44
CA ALA A 51 -26.69 20.23 10.09
C ALA A 51 -27.86 20.86 9.28
N ALA A 52 -27.61 22.05 8.69
CA ALA A 52 -28.62 22.71 7.83
C ALA A 52 -28.94 21.91 6.57
N LEU A 53 -27.93 21.23 5.97
CA LEU A 53 -28.10 20.37 4.82
C LEU A 53 -28.86 19.09 5.21
N VAL A 54 -28.44 18.41 6.29
CA VAL A 54 -29.05 17.16 6.78
C VAL A 54 -30.54 17.35 7.13
N ALA A 55 -30.89 18.51 7.69
CA ALA A 55 -32.29 18.84 7.99
C ALA A 55 -33.20 18.93 6.73
N GLN A 56 -32.63 18.99 5.52
CA GLN A 56 -33.38 18.98 4.27
C GLN A 56 -33.48 17.60 3.64
N MET A 57 -32.81 16.60 4.18
CA MET A 57 -32.79 15.24 3.63
C MET A 57 -33.95 14.41 4.16
N THR A 58 -34.48 13.52 3.31
CA THR A 58 -35.38 12.46 3.76
C THR A 58 -34.61 11.38 4.51
N LEU A 59 -35.29 10.54 5.26
CA LEU A 59 -34.64 9.43 5.99
C LEU A 59 -33.94 8.45 5.04
N GLU A 60 -34.51 8.18 3.88
CA GLU A 60 -33.94 7.34 2.84
C GLU A 60 -32.65 7.96 2.26
N GLU A 61 -32.66 9.27 2.00
CA GLU A 61 -31.46 10.00 1.55
C GLU A 61 -30.37 9.96 2.61
N LYS A 62 -30.70 10.19 3.88
CA LYS A 62 -29.76 10.10 5.00
C LYS A 62 -29.09 8.71 5.05
N ALA A 63 -29.89 7.65 5.02
CA ALA A 63 -29.38 6.28 5.04
C ALA A 63 -28.49 5.96 3.82
N ALA A 64 -28.83 6.47 2.64
CA ALA A 64 -28.03 6.30 1.42
C ALA A 64 -26.69 7.06 1.49
N GLN A 65 -26.63 8.20 2.16
CA GLN A 65 -25.37 8.95 2.36
C GLN A 65 -24.42 8.31 3.40
N MET A 66 -24.89 7.34 4.18
CA MET A 66 -24.08 6.61 5.16
C MET A 66 -23.43 5.34 4.58
N GLN A 67 -23.54 5.10 3.28
CA GLN A 67 -22.89 4.02 2.55
C GLN A 67 -21.68 4.55 1.80
N ASN A 68 -20.65 3.71 1.60
CA ASN A 68 -19.44 4.17 0.89
C ASN A 68 -19.73 4.71 -0.52
N ALA A 69 -20.62 4.10 -1.27
CA ALA A 69 -21.10 4.58 -2.57
C ALA A 69 -22.36 5.47 -2.38
N ALA A 70 -22.13 6.70 -1.92
CA ALA A 70 -23.21 7.66 -1.65
C ALA A 70 -23.75 8.28 -2.95
N PRO A 71 -25.08 8.13 -3.27
CA PRO A 71 -25.66 8.70 -4.49
C PRO A 71 -25.78 10.23 -4.43
N ALA A 72 -25.94 10.86 -5.59
CA ALA A 72 -26.25 12.28 -5.66
C ALA A 72 -27.63 12.59 -5.08
N ILE A 73 -27.78 13.78 -4.48
CA ILE A 73 -29.07 14.37 -4.13
C ILE A 73 -29.20 15.66 -4.92
N GLU A 74 -29.67 15.55 -6.16
CA GLU A 74 -29.67 16.65 -7.14
C GLU A 74 -30.43 17.88 -6.64
N ARG A 75 -31.60 17.68 -5.98
CA ARG A 75 -32.40 18.80 -5.44
C ARG A 75 -31.70 19.63 -4.37
N LEU A 76 -30.67 19.09 -3.72
CA LEU A 76 -29.86 19.76 -2.70
C LEU A 76 -28.47 20.16 -3.23
N GLY A 77 -28.17 19.86 -4.50
CA GLY A 77 -26.85 20.10 -5.09
C GLY A 77 -25.72 19.24 -4.48
N VAL A 78 -26.07 18.08 -3.90
CA VAL A 78 -25.09 17.13 -3.34
C VAL A 78 -24.62 16.20 -4.46
N PRO A 79 -23.33 16.20 -4.83
CA PRO A 79 -22.82 15.26 -5.82
C PRO A 79 -22.72 13.84 -5.26
N ALA A 80 -22.76 12.84 -6.14
CA ALA A 80 -22.40 11.47 -5.80
C ALA A 80 -20.94 11.44 -5.27
N TYR A 81 -20.66 10.50 -4.37
CA TYR A 81 -19.34 10.39 -3.77
C TYR A 81 -19.08 8.96 -3.29
N ASP A 82 -17.94 8.38 -3.68
CA ASP A 82 -17.49 7.12 -3.09
C ASP A 82 -16.36 7.40 -2.09
N TRP A 83 -16.58 6.94 -0.85
CA TRP A 83 -15.68 7.15 0.28
C TRP A 83 -14.45 6.24 0.25
N TRP A 84 -14.47 5.19 -0.57
CA TRP A 84 -13.40 4.20 -0.61
C TRP A 84 -12.27 4.64 -1.52
N ASN A 85 -11.18 5.07 -0.92
CA ASN A 85 -9.92 5.36 -1.61
C ASN A 85 -8.76 4.81 -0.78
N GLU A 86 -7.71 4.34 -1.46
CA GLU A 86 -6.54 3.74 -0.84
C GLU A 86 -5.27 4.49 -1.22
N GLY A 87 -4.33 4.62 -0.25
CA GLY A 87 -3.12 5.39 -0.46
C GLY A 87 -1.99 4.99 0.50
N LEU A 88 -1.81 3.69 0.72
CA LEU A 88 -0.89 3.16 1.72
C LEU A 88 0.58 3.53 1.44
N HIS A 89 1.00 3.43 0.18
CA HIS A 89 2.35 3.80 -0.26
C HIS A 89 2.36 4.40 -1.69
N GLY A 90 1.29 5.07 -2.05
CA GLY A 90 0.97 5.69 -3.33
C GLY A 90 -0.53 5.69 -3.53
N VAL A 91 -1.07 6.51 -4.42
CA VAL A 91 -2.49 6.46 -4.75
C VAL A 91 -2.79 5.12 -5.41
N ALA A 92 -3.56 4.27 -4.74
CA ALA A 92 -3.79 2.90 -5.18
C ALA A 92 -5.05 2.79 -6.06
N ARG A 93 -5.02 1.85 -7.00
CA ARG A 93 -6.17 1.39 -7.80
C ARG A 93 -6.91 2.50 -8.56
N ALA A 94 -6.21 3.60 -8.83
CA ALA A 94 -6.73 4.77 -9.57
C ALA A 94 -5.87 5.10 -10.79
N GLY A 95 -5.37 4.07 -11.50
CA GLY A 95 -4.45 4.21 -12.63
C GLY A 95 -3.03 4.60 -12.19
N GLN A 96 -2.31 5.31 -13.07
CA GLN A 96 -0.90 5.61 -12.84
C GLN A 96 -0.67 6.53 -11.64
N ALA A 97 0.25 6.13 -10.74
CA ALA A 97 0.67 6.91 -9.58
C ALA A 97 2.12 6.57 -9.22
N THR A 98 2.78 7.45 -8.45
CA THR A 98 4.08 7.15 -7.87
C THR A 98 3.92 6.06 -6.79
N VAL A 99 4.71 4.99 -6.91
CA VAL A 99 4.70 3.88 -5.95
C VAL A 99 5.98 3.90 -5.12
N PHE A 100 5.82 4.20 -3.84
CA PHE A 100 6.87 4.17 -2.83
C PHE A 100 7.09 2.75 -2.30
N PRO A 101 8.15 2.49 -1.49
CA PRO A 101 8.25 1.25 -0.74
C PRO A 101 6.97 1.00 0.07
N GLN A 102 6.59 -0.27 0.22
CA GLN A 102 5.47 -0.68 1.06
C GLN A 102 5.65 -0.18 2.51
N ALA A 103 4.57 -0.05 3.26
CA ALA A 103 4.57 0.52 4.61
C ALA A 103 5.65 -0.06 5.54
N ILE A 104 5.86 -1.38 5.51
CA ILE A 104 6.92 -2.05 6.29
C ILE A 104 8.32 -1.60 5.85
N GLY A 105 8.54 -1.37 4.56
CA GLY A 105 9.79 -0.81 4.02
C GLY A 105 9.97 0.65 4.40
N LEU A 106 8.89 1.45 4.38
CA LEU A 106 8.92 2.83 4.88
C LEU A 106 9.23 2.89 6.38
N ALA A 107 8.69 1.95 7.18
CA ALA A 107 9.03 1.83 8.60
C ALA A 107 10.51 1.48 8.81
N ALA A 108 11.09 0.65 7.94
CA ALA A 108 12.50 0.28 8.01
C ALA A 108 13.45 1.49 7.81
N THR A 109 12.96 2.61 7.30
CA THR A 109 13.75 3.84 7.19
C THR A 109 14.04 4.48 8.55
N PHE A 110 13.18 4.29 9.56
CA PHE A 110 13.22 5.00 10.83
C PHE A 110 13.38 6.53 10.63
N ASP A 111 12.73 7.07 9.59
CA ASP A 111 12.83 8.46 9.14
C ASP A 111 11.45 9.12 9.11
N VAL A 112 11.06 9.72 10.22
CA VAL A 112 9.76 10.40 10.38
C VAL A 112 9.58 11.58 9.40
N PRO A 113 10.59 12.45 9.18
CA PRO A 113 10.54 13.48 8.13
C PRO A 113 10.32 12.92 6.71
N LEU A 114 11.00 11.83 6.34
CA LEU A 114 10.83 11.19 5.03
C LEU A 114 9.40 10.64 4.88
N MET A 115 8.84 10.01 5.91
CA MET A 115 7.46 9.55 5.91
C MET A 115 6.48 10.71 5.65
N GLY A 116 6.68 11.86 6.28
CA GLY A 116 5.87 13.05 6.04
C GLY A 116 5.97 13.55 4.58
N GLN A 117 7.17 13.51 3.97
CA GLN A 117 7.36 13.86 2.55
C GLN A 117 6.62 12.90 1.62
N VAL A 118 6.72 11.59 1.88
CA VAL A 118 6.01 10.55 1.12
C VAL A 118 4.50 10.76 1.20
N ALA A 119 3.95 10.93 2.39
CA ALA A 119 2.51 11.13 2.58
C ALA A 119 2.01 12.44 1.93
N THR A 120 2.82 13.52 1.99
CA THR A 120 2.52 14.79 1.29
C THR A 120 2.46 14.59 -0.22
N THR A 121 3.39 13.82 -0.78
CA THR A 121 3.41 13.50 -2.22
C THR A 121 2.18 12.67 -2.62
N ILE A 122 1.83 11.64 -1.84
CA ILE A 122 0.62 10.85 -2.06
C ILE A 122 -0.61 11.74 -2.10
N SER A 123 -0.73 12.67 -1.15
CA SER A 123 -1.88 13.57 -1.08
C SER A 123 -1.91 14.62 -2.21
N ASP A 124 -0.77 15.05 -2.73
CA ASP A 124 -0.69 15.92 -3.91
C ASP A 124 -1.20 15.19 -5.15
N GLU A 125 -0.74 13.96 -5.38
CA GLU A 125 -1.19 13.13 -6.50
C GLU A 125 -2.69 12.78 -6.40
N ALA A 126 -3.17 12.45 -5.19
CA ALA A 126 -4.57 12.17 -4.94
C ALA A 126 -5.48 13.37 -5.29
N ARG A 127 -5.11 14.57 -4.86
CA ARG A 127 -5.84 15.80 -5.22
C ARG A 127 -5.83 16.07 -6.72
N ALA A 128 -4.68 15.92 -7.38
CA ALA A 128 -4.56 16.09 -8.82
C ALA A 128 -5.48 15.15 -9.60
N LYS A 129 -5.51 13.87 -9.20
CA LYS A 129 -6.37 12.83 -9.78
C LYS A 129 -7.85 13.12 -9.53
N HIS A 130 -8.22 13.44 -8.29
CA HIS A 130 -9.61 13.80 -7.96
C HIS A 130 -10.11 14.95 -8.82
N HIS A 131 -9.34 16.02 -8.99
CA HIS A 131 -9.72 17.14 -9.85
C HIS A 131 -9.84 16.74 -11.32
N GLN A 132 -9.06 15.77 -11.77
CA GLN A 132 -9.21 15.23 -13.13
C GLN A 132 -10.52 14.44 -13.24
N PHE A 133 -10.81 13.54 -12.31
CA PHE A 133 -12.06 12.78 -12.28
C PHE A 133 -13.29 13.68 -12.23
N LEU A 134 -13.27 14.76 -11.44
CA LEU A 134 -14.35 15.74 -11.43
C LEU A 134 -14.58 16.40 -12.79
N ARG A 135 -13.53 16.74 -13.53
CA ARG A 135 -13.64 17.30 -14.90
C ARG A 135 -14.22 16.29 -15.89
N GLU A 136 -14.03 15.01 -15.64
CA GLU A 136 -14.55 13.89 -16.43
C GLU A 136 -15.97 13.47 -16.00
N GLY A 137 -16.51 14.09 -14.93
CA GLY A 137 -17.80 13.74 -14.34
C GLY A 137 -17.81 12.40 -13.60
N ALA A 138 -16.64 11.93 -13.19
CA ALA A 138 -16.46 10.66 -12.51
C ALA A 138 -16.43 10.83 -10.98
N HIS A 139 -17.20 10.01 -10.26
CA HIS A 139 -17.41 10.08 -8.81
C HIS A 139 -17.38 8.70 -8.14
N GLY A 140 -16.76 7.73 -8.77
CA GLY A 140 -16.75 6.34 -8.33
C GLY A 140 -15.67 6.02 -7.30
N ARG A 141 -15.52 4.73 -7.04
CA ARG A 141 -14.51 4.18 -6.13
C ARG A 141 -13.09 4.56 -6.58
N TYR A 142 -12.22 4.87 -5.63
CA TYR A 142 -10.84 5.34 -5.84
C TYR A 142 -10.71 6.71 -6.52
N GLN A 143 -11.78 7.51 -6.55
CA GLN A 143 -11.80 8.82 -7.20
C GLN A 143 -12.06 9.98 -6.22
N GLY A 144 -12.21 9.67 -4.94
CA GLY A 144 -12.51 10.62 -3.87
C GLY A 144 -11.28 11.18 -3.15
N LEU A 145 -11.52 11.73 -1.95
CA LEU A 145 -10.53 12.41 -1.11
C LEU A 145 -10.42 11.81 0.32
N THR A 146 -11.16 10.75 0.58
CA THR A 146 -11.16 10.03 1.87
C THR A 146 -10.35 8.75 1.72
N PHE A 147 -9.16 8.71 2.35
CA PHE A 147 -8.19 7.65 2.16
C PHE A 147 -8.14 6.72 3.37
N TRP A 148 -8.38 5.44 3.13
CA TRP A 148 -8.41 4.42 4.18
C TRP A 148 -7.01 3.91 4.51
N SER A 149 -6.18 4.85 4.95
CA SER A 149 -4.79 4.69 5.34
C SER A 149 -4.44 5.70 6.43
N PRO A 150 -3.52 5.37 7.36
CA PRO A 150 -2.60 4.24 7.40
C PRO A 150 -3.16 3.02 8.14
N ASN A 151 -2.56 1.84 7.89
CA ASN A 151 -2.74 0.65 8.72
C ASN A 151 -1.73 0.70 9.90
N VAL A 152 -2.24 0.91 11.12
CA VAL A 152 -1.43 1.00 12.35
C VAL A 152 -1.64 -0.18 13.29
N ASN A 153 -2.13 -1.31 12.79
CA ASN A 153 -2.15 -2.55 13.53
C ASN A 153 -0.71 -3.01 13.81
N ILE A 154 -0.51 -3.63 14.96
CA ILE A 154 0.81 -4.13 15.35
C ILE A 154 1.08 -5.48 14.68
N PHE A 155 2.20 -5.59 13.96
CA PHE A 155 2.66 -6.82 13.32
C PHE A 155 3.19 -7.80 14.38
N ARG A 156 2.26 -8.32 15.22
CA ARG A 156 2.59 -9.19 16.37
C ARG A 156 3.10 -10.57 15.97
N ASP A 157 2.68 -11.07 14.81
CA ASP A 157 2.96 -12.42 14.35
C ASP A 157 3.49 -12.41 12.91
N PRO A 158 4.68 -12.97 12.65
CA PRO A 158 5.31 -12.92 11.33
C PRO A 158 4.56 -13.71 10.24
N ARG A 159 3.56 -14.51 10.63
CA ARG A 159 2.72 -15.27 9.70
C ARG A 159 1.66 -14.42 9.03
N TRP A 160 1.29 -13.29 9.61
CA TRP A 160 0.23 -12.43 9.09
C TRP A 160 0.59 -11.77 7.76
N GLY A 161 -0.14 -12.13 6.68
CA GLY A 161 0.14 -11.66 5.32
C GLY A 161 -0.04 -10.17 5.11
N ARG A 162 -0.95 -9.51 5.86
CA ARG A 162 -1.11 -8.05 5.83
C ARG A 162 -0.11 -7.31 6.71
N GLY A 163 0.81 -8.00 7.37
CA GLY A 163 1.88 -7.37 8.12
C GLY A 163 2.70 -6.38 7.30
N GLN A 164 2.86 -6.63 5.98
CA GLN A 164 3.49 -5.73 5.03
C GLN A 164 2.87 -4.33 4.97
N GLU A 165 1.57 -4.20 5.27
CA GLU A 165 0.83 -2.94 5.25
C GLU A 165 1.09 -2.08 6.49
N THR A 166 1.79 -2.59 7.49
CA THR A 166 1.97 -1.95 8.80
C THR A 166 3.36 -1.33 8.97
N TYR A 167 3.53 -0.58 10.04
CA TYR A 167 4.83 -0.01 10.42
C TYR A 167 5.61 -0.91 11.40
N GLY A 168 5.28 -2.21 11.44
CA GLY A 168 6.03 -3.21 12.18
C GLY A 168 5.43 -3.56 13.55
N GLU A 169 6.27 -4.13 14.41
CA GLU A 169 5.86 -4.75 15.67
C GLU A 169 5.89 -3.82 16.87
N ASP A 170 6.49 -2.62 16.72
CA ASP A 170 6.68 -1.70 17.85
C ASP A 170 5.64 -0.59 17.88
N PRO A 171 4.91 -0.41 19.01
CA PRO A 171 3.88 0.62 19.12
C PRO A 171 4.39 2.06 19.00
N TYR A 172 5.64 2.35 19.47
CA TYR A 172 6.21 3.69 19.42
C TYR A 172 6.62 4.04 17.99
N LEU A 173 7.34 3.15 17.29
CA LEU A 173 7.69 3.32 15.89
C LEU A 173 6.42 3.51 15.04
N THR A 174 5.42 2.64 15.24
CA THR A 174 4.14 2.71 14.51
C THR A 174 3.43 4.04 14.76
N ALA A 175 3.40 4.52 16.01
CA ALA A 175 2.81 5.80 16.33
C ALA A 175 3.54 6.98 15.67
N ARG A 176 4.87 7.00 15.70
CA ARG A 176 5.64 8.12 15.10
C ARG A 176 5.51 8.16 13.57
N MET A 177 5.60 7.02 12.91
CA MET A 177 5.43 6.91 11.46
C MET A 177 3.98 7.22 11.06
N GLY A 178 3.00 6.69 11.79
CA GLY A 178 1.58 6.91 11.51
C GLY A 178 1.15 8.38 11.69
N VAL A 179 1.62 9.06 12.73
CA VAL A 179 1.34 10.50 12.94
C VAL A 179 1.91 11.34 11.78
N ALA A 180 3.14 11.04 11.34
CA ALA A 180 3.75 11.75 10.21
C ALA A 180 2.97 11.51 8.91
N PHE A 181 2.51 10.28 8.69
CA PHE A 181 1.72 9.91 7.54
C PHE A 181 0.36 10.64 7.52
N VAL A 182 -0.38 10.61 8.62
CA VAL A 182 -1.66 11.33 8.76
C VAL A 182 -1.51 12.82 8.48
N ARG A 183 -0.53 13.47 9.10
CA ARG A 183 -0.28 14.90 8.90
C ARG A 183 0.08 15.21 7.44
N GLY A 184 0.88 14.37 6.79
CA GLY A 184 1.23 14.55 5.39
C GLY A 184 0.03 14.37 4.45
N LEU A 185 -0.86 13.41 4.74
CA LEU A 185 -2.09 13.23 3.97
C LEU A 185 -3.07 14.42 4.16
N GLN A 186 -3.31 14.82 5.40
CA GLN A 186 -4.31 15.83 5.74
C GLN A 186 -3.88 17.27 5.42
N GLY A 187 -2.57 17.50 5.23
CA GLY A 187 -2.02 18.81 4.91
C GLY A 187 -2.02 19.76 6.09
N ASP A 188 -1.59 21.02 5.85
CA ASP A 188 -1.32 22.04 6.84
C ASP A 188 -2.24 23.27 6.75
N ASP A 189 -3.29 23.21 5.93
CA ASP A 189 -4.24 24.32 5.83
C ASP A 189 -5.16 24.37 7.08
N PRO A 190 -5.30 25.53 7.74
CA PRO A 190 -6.06 25.62 8.98
C PRO A 190 -7.56 25.48 8.81
N VAL A 191 -8.08 25.56 7.59
CA VAL A 191 -9.50 25.53 7.27
C VAL A 191 -9.90 24.24 6.54
N TYR A 192 -9.18 23.94 5.44
CA TYR A 192 -9.53 22.81 4.56
C TYR A 192 -8.52 21.69 4.66
N ARG A 193 -9.04 20.48 4.87
CA ARG A 193 -8.23 19.27 4.74
C ARG A 193 -7.81 19.03 3.29
N LYS A 194 -6.58 18.52 3.12
CA LYS A 194 -6.09 18.08 1.82
C LYS A 194 -6.72 16.75 1.44
N LEU A 195 -6.66 15.77 2.35
CA LEU A 195 -7.37 14.50 2.31
C LEU A 195 -7.88 14.21 3.73
N ASP A 196 -8.85 13.31 3.87
CA ASP A 196 -9.10 12.64 5.14
C ASP A 196 -8.26 11.37 5.21
N ALA A 197 -7.45 11.23 6.26
CA ALA A 197 -6.76 10.00 6.60
C ALA A 197 -7.63 9.13 7.51
N THR A 198 -7.48 7.80 7.42
CA THR A 198 -8.24 6.85 8.24
C THR A 198 -7.31 5.91 8.98
N ALA A 199 -7.29 5.99 10.31
CA ALA A 199 -6.54 5.04 11.13
C ALA A 199 -7.24 3.67 11.13
N LYS A 200 -6.57 2.61 10.68
CA LYS A 200 -7.16 1.29 10.55
C LYS A 200 -6.25 0.18 11.10
N HIS A 201 -6.83 -0.93 11.53
CA HIS A 201 -8.23 -1.24 11.81
C HIS A 201 -8.42 -1.28 13.33
N LEU A 202 -9.34 -0.49 13.90
CA LEU A 202 -9.56 -0.39 15.35
C LEU A 202 -10.48 -1.56 15.79
N ALA A 203 -10.02 -2.53 16.61
CA ALA A 203 -8.67 -2.75 17.09
C ALA A 203 -8.40 -4.25 17.20
N VAL A 204 -7.12 -4.55 17.55
CA VAL A 204 -6.69 -5.94 17.84
C VAL A 204 -6.91 -6.84 16.62
N HIS A 205 -6.46 -6.38 15.47
CA HIS A 205 -6.57 -7.05 14.18
C HIS A 205 -5.17 -7.27 13.59
N SER A 206 -4.71 -8.53 13.57
CA SER A 206 -3.42 -8.93 12.99
C SER A 206 -3.36 -10.43 12.71
N GLY A 207 -4.37 -10.92 11.96
CA GLY A 207 -4.53 -12.31 11.53
C GLY A 207 -5.08 -13.25 12.61
N PRO A 208 -5.42 -14.47 12.25
CA PRO A 208 -5.33 -15.08 10.92
C PRO A 208 -6.35 -14.50 9.92
N GLU A 209 -5.92 -14.33 8.66
CA GLU A 209 -6.81 -13.79 7.61
C GLU A 209 -8.00 -14.71 7.31
N ALA A 210 -7.78 -16.01 7.30
CA ALA A 210 -8.84 -17.00 7.06
C ALA A 210 -9.98 -16.97 8.10
N ASP A 211 -9.76 -16.39 9.30
CA ASP A 211 -10.75 -16.33 10.38
C ASP A 211 -11.16 -14.88 10.73
N ARG A 212 -10.77 -13.90 9.92
CA ARG A 212 -10.94 -12.47 10.22
C ARG A 212 -12.39 -12.05 10.51
N HIS A 213 -13.37 -12.73 9.91
CA HIS A 213 -14.80 -12.49 10.12
C HIS A 213 -15.37 -13.19 11.38
N HIS A 214 -14.60 -14.02 12.08
CA HIS A 214 -15.13 -14.90 13.12
C HIS A 214 -14.44 -14.79 14.46
N PHE A 215 -13.13 -14.52 14.51
CA PHE A 215 -12.38 -14.57 15.76
C PHE A 215 -12.79 -13.49 16.76
N ASP A 216 -12.59 -13.80 18.03
CA ASP A 216 -12.84 -12.92 19.18
C ASP A 216 -11.52 -12.66 19.91
N ALA A 217 -10.88 -11.54 19.62
CA ALA A 217 -9.63 -11.17 20.25
C ALA A 217 -9.83 -10.88 21.74
N ARG A 218 -9.07 -11.59 22.60
CA ARG A 218 -9.15 -11.48 24.06
C ARG A 218 -7.78 -11.25 24.68
N PRO A 219 -7.02 -10.20 24.27
CA PRO A 219 -5.77 -9.88 24.93
C PRO A 219 -6.02 -9.51 26.40
N SER A 220 -4.97 -9.55 27.23
CA SER A 220 -5.07 -8.92 28.54
C SER A 220 -5.37 -7.42 28.39
N ARG A 221 -6.00 -6.80 29.40
CA ARG A 221 -6.19 -5.32 29.36
C ARG A 221 -4.87 -4.59 29.23
N ARG A 222 -3.82 -5.13 29.79
CA ARG A 222 -2.49 -4.58 29.65
C ARG A 222 -1.98 -4.67 28.21
N ASP A 223 -2.05 -5.82 27.56
CA ASP A 223 -1.63 -5.94 26.17
C ASP A 223 -2.44 -5.04 25.25
N LEU A 224 -3.75 -4.90 25.51
CA LEU A 224 -4.60 -4.01 24.77
C LEU A 224 -4.09 -2.55 24.83
N TYR A 225 -3.85 -2.04 26.04
CA TYR A 225 -3.49 -0.64 26.26
C TYR A 225 -2.00 -0.36 26.05
N ASP A 226 -1.09 -1.34 26.30
CA ASP A 226 0.35 -1.12 26.16
C ASP A 226 0.88 -1.49 24.75
N THR A 227 0.07 -2.22 23.92
CA THR A 227 0.51 -2.68 22.61
C THR A 227 -0.45 -2.31 21.48
N TYR A 228 -1.74 -2.68 21.56
CA TYR A 228 -2.65 -2.58 20.44
C TYR A 228 -3.27 -1.20 20.23
N LEU A 229 -3.48 -0.42 21.29
CA LEU A 229 -4.13 0.90 21.23
C LEU A 229 -3.19 2.11 21.08
N PRO A 230 -1.91 2.10 21.51
CA PRO A 230 -1.10 3.32 21.58
C PRO A 230 -0.90 4.04 20.26
N ALA A 231 -0.80 3.31 19.14
CA ALA A 231 -0.68 3.93 17.82
C ALA A 231 -1.95 4.68 17.45
N PHE A 232 -3.13 4.10 17.66
CA PHE A 232 -4.42 4.76 17.42
C PHE A 232 -4.59 6.00 18.31
N GLU A 233 -4.25 5.89 19.59
CA GLU A 233 -4.26 7.04 20.53
C GLU A 233 -3.40 8.20 20.01
N ALA A 234 -2.19 7.90 19.52
CA ALA A 234 -1.30 8.91 18.97
C ALA A 234 -1.86 9.54 17.68
N LEU A 235 -2.44 8.75 16.77
CA LEU A 235 -3.04 9.28 15.55
C LEU A 235 -4.24 10.20 15.85
N VAL A 236 -5.04 9.88 16.88
CA VAL A 236 -6.14 10.74 17.31
C VAL A 236 -5.63 12.02 18.00
N LYS A 237 -4.77 11.87 19.02
CA LYS A 237 -4.37 13.00 19.88
C LYS A 237 -3.29 13.91 19.29
N GLU A 238 -2.36 13.32 18.52
CA GLU A 238 -1.24 14.04 17.93
C GLU A 238 -1.40 14.24 16.42
N GLY A 239 -1.95 13.25 15.71
CA GLY A 239 -2.19 13.29 14.27
C GLY A 239 -3.41 14.08 13.87
N ASP A 240 -4.37 14.28 14.76
CA ASP A 240 -5.71 14.87 14.50
C ASP A 240 -6.38 14.18 13.29
N VAL A 241 -6.36 12.82 13.32
CA VAL A 241 -6.89 11.99 12.23
C VAL A 241 -8.39 12.19 12.06
N ASP A 242 -8.84 12.37 10.81
CA ASP A 242 -10.26 12.67 10.52
C ASP A 242 -11.16 11.44 10.55
N ALA A 243 -10.61 10.24 10.32
CA ALA A 243 -11.41 9.02 10.34
C ALA A 243 -10.71 7.86 11.07
N VAL A 244 -11.52 6.91 11.53
CA VAL A 244 -11.08 5.63 12.09
C VAL A 244 -11.90 4.52 11.47
N MET A 245 -11.28 3.41 11.10
CA MET A 245 -11.98 2.23 10.58
C MET A 245 -12.06 1.15 11.66
N GLY A 246 -13.28 0.67 11.92
CA GLY A 246 -13.52 -0.47 12.80
C GLY A 246 -13.12 -1.78 12.13
N ALA A 247 -12.46 -2.67 12.88
CA ALA A 247 -12.02 -3.96 12.36
C ALA A 247 -13.18 -4.94 12.14
N TYR A 248 -12.89 -6.05 11.42
CA TYR A 248 -13.84 -7.16 11.22
C TYR A 248 -14.16 -7.90 12.50
N ASN A 249 -13.14 -8.26 13.28
CA ASN A 249 -13.21 -9.17 14.40
C ASN A 249 -14.02 -8.65 15.60
N ARG A 250 -14.28 -9.55 16.54
CA ARG A 250 -14.74 -9.18 17.87
C ARG A 250 -13.57 -8.87 18.80
N VAL A 251 -13.85 -8.03 19.78
CA VAL A 251 -12.95 -7.77 20.92
C VAL A 251 -13.76 -7.92 22.18
N TYR A 252 -13.39 -8.89 23.01
CA TYR A 252 -14.12 -9.27 24.25
C TYR A 252 -15.61 -9.58 24.01
N GLY A 253 -15.94 -10.17 22.87
CA GLY A 253 -17.29 -10.54 22.50
C GLY A 253 -18.11 -9.46 21.77
N GLU A 254 -17.64 -8.20 21.72
CA GLU A 254 -18.27 -7.13 20.93
C GLU A 254 -17.66 -7.08 19.54
N SER A 255 -18.47 -6.92 18.48
CA SER A 255 -17.97 -6.62 17.13
C SER A 255 -17.22 -5.29 17.15
N ALA A 256 -15.99 -5.23 16.65
CA ALA A 256 -15.17 -4.04 16.71
C ALA A 256 -15.85 -2.83 16.03
N SER A 257 -16.50 -3.06 14.87
CA SER A 257 -17.27 -2.04 14.14
C SER A 257 -18.61 -1.66 14.82
N ALA A 258 -18.95 -2.26 15.98
CA ALA A 258 -20.14 -1.90 16.78
C ALA A 258 -19.84 -1.94 18.30
N SER A 259 -18.58 -1.90 18.69
CA SER A 259 -18.16 -1.98 20.08
C SER A 259 -18.39 -0.66 20.80
N ARG A 260 -19.26 -0.69 21.83
CA ARG A 260 -19.43 0.45 22.73
C ARG A 260 -18.12 0.79 23.43
N PHE A 261 -17.42 -0.24 23.90
CA PHE A 261 -16.15 -0.07 24.61
C PHE A 261 -15.11 0.63 23.72
N LEU A 262 -14.87 0.15 22.48
CA LEU A 262 -13.86 0.73 21.60
C LEU A 262 -14.26 2.11 21.09
N LEU A 263 -15.50 2.26 20.60
CA LEU A 263 -15.91 3.45 19.84
C LEU A 263 -16.42 4.58 20.73
N ARG A 264 -17.20 4.28 21.78
CA ARG A 264 -17.75 5.31 22.68
C ARG A 264 -16.83 5.61 23.85
N ASP A 265 -16.36 4.55 24.54
CA ASP A 265 -15.59 4.76 25.76
C ASP A 265 -14.14 5.13 25.46
N VAL A 266 -13.41 4.33 24.69
CA VAL A 266 -12.00 4.58 24.39
C VAL A 266 -11.83 5.70 23.37
N LEU A 267 -12.39 5.55 22.16
CA LEU A 267 -12.14 6.47 21.05
C LEU A 267 -12.70 7.88 21.33
N ARG A 268 -13.98 7.97 21.67
CA ARG A 268 -14.63 9.30 21.82
C ARG A 268 -14.46 9.92 23.17
N ARG A 269 -14.72 9.19 24.28
CA ARG A 269 -14.64 9.74 25.62
C ARG A 269 -13.18 9.96 26.07
N ASP A 270 -12.34 8.90 25.99
CA ASP A 270 -11.00 8.92 26.59
C ASP A 270 -9.98 9.63 25.69
N TRP A 271 -10.10 9.50 24.36
CA TRP A 271 -9.21 10.18 23.42
C TRP A 271 -9.75 11.46 22.82
N GLY A 272 -11.06 11.72 22.92
CA GLY A 272 -11.70 12.95 22.44
C GLY A 272 -11.86 13.03 20.93
N PHE A 273 -11.92 11.88 20.23
CA PHE A 273 -12.07 11.82 18.78
C PHE A 273 -13.35 12.51 18.30
N LYS A 274 -13.22 13.40 17.32
CA LYS A 274 -14.31 14.24 16.79
C LYS A 274 -14.74 13.86 15.37
N GLY A 275 -13.92 13.09 14.63
CA GLY A 275 -14.19 12.70 13.27
C GLY A 275 -15.28 11.63 13.13
N TYR A 276 -15.26 10.91 12.02
CA TYR A 276 -16.21 9.82 11.75
C TYR A 276 -15.54 8.44 11.83
N VAL A 277 -16.36 7.42 12.08
CA VAL A 277 -15.93 6.02 12.04
C VAL A 277 -16.56 5.36 10.82
N VAL A 278 -15.74 4.67 10.04
CA VAL A 278 -16.18 3.79 8.95
C VAL A 278 -16.02 2.33 9.38
N SER A 279 -16.95 1.46 8.97
CA SER A 279 -16.74 0.01 9.10
C SER A 279 -15.73 -0.47 8.06
N ASP A 280 -15.00 -1.53 8.35
CA ASP A 280 -14.38 -2.30 7.28
C ASP A 280 -15.43 -2.89 6.34
N CYS A 281 -15.04 -3.25 5.12
CA CYS A 281 -16.00 -3.63 4.10
C CYS A 281 -16.75 -4.91 4.49
N TRP A 282 -18.08 -4.80 4.52
CA TRP A 282 -19.02 -5.85 4.98
C TRP A 282 -18.91 -6.23 6.46
N ALA A 283 -18.13 -5.52 7.29
CA ALA A 283 -18.03 -5.83 8.71
C ALA A 283 -19.34 -5.66 9.49
N ILE A 284 -20.31 -4.87 8.97
CA ILE A 284 -21.65 -4.77 9.57
C ILE A 284 -22.46 -6.07 9.33
N VAL A 285 -22.24 -6.76 8.21
CA VAL A 285 -22.79 -8.10 7.96
C VAL A 285 -22.36 -9.08 9.04
N ASP A 286 -21.09 -9.00 9.48
CA ASP A 286 -20.54 -9.90 10.49
C ASP A 286 -21.31 -9.85 11.80
N ILE A 287 -21.82 -8.71 12.19
CA ILE A 287 -22.53 -8.51 13.48
C ILE A 287 -23.71 -9.47 13.63
N TRP A 288 -24.49 -9.68 12.57
CA TRP A 288 -25.67 -10.55 12.61
C TRP A 288 -25.42 -11.93 12.02
N LYS A 289 -24.61 -12.05 10.98
CA LYS A 289 -24.41 -13.31 10.24
C LYS A 289 -23.34 -14.20 10.88
N HIS A 290 -22.17 -13.66 11.21
CA HIS A 290 -21.01 -14.40 11.68
C HIS A 290 -20.85 -14.31 13.21
N HIS A 291 -20.88 -13.11 13.78
CA HIS A 291 -20.76 -12.90 15.22
C HIS A 291 -22.04 -13.23 15.99
N ARG A 292 -23.22 -13.16 15.33
CA ARG A 292 -24.54 -13.46 15.90
C ARG A 292 -24.85 -12.67 17.17
N ILE A 293 -24.41 -11.41 17.23
CA ILE A 293 -24.67 -10.50 18.36
C ILE A 293 -26.13 -10.06 18.37
N VAL A 294 -26.70 -9.85 17.17
CA VAL A 294 -28.11 -9.53 16.94
C VAL A 294 -28.68 -10.46 15.85
N ALA A 295 -30.02 -10.51 15.75
CA ALA A 295 -30.69 -11.49 14.90
C ALA A 295 -30.95 -11.01 13.46
N THR A 296 -30.97 -9.68 13.19
CA THR A 296 -31.36 -9.12 11.89
C THR A 296 -30.41 -8.05 11.40
N ARG A 297 -30.47 -7.77 10.09
CA ARG A 297 -29.68 -6.72 9.43
C ARG A 297 -29.99 -5.35 10.01
N GLU A 298 -31.29 -5.06 10.22
CA GLU A 298 -31.76 -3.78 10.77
C GLU A 298 -31.22 -3.56 12.19
N ALA A 299 -31.21 -4.60 13.01
CA ALA A 299 -30.64 -4.54 14.36
C ALA A 299 -29.12 -4.36 14.34
N ALA A 300 -28.40 -4.96 13.37
CA ALA A 300 -26.97 -4.79 13.19
C ALA A 300 -26.62 -3.36 12.75
N ALA A 301 -27.32 -2.82 11.76
CA ALA A 301 -27.18 -1.45 11.30
C ALA A 301 -27.46 -0.44 12.45
N ALA A 302 -28.56 -0.61 13.17
CA ALA A 302 -28.93 0.23 14.30
C ALA A 302 -27.89 0.17 15.44
N LEU A 303 -27.37 -1.02 15.77
CA LEU A 303 -26.35 -1.21 16.81
C LEU A 303 -25.04 -0.49 16.44
N ALA A 304 -24.59 -0.63 15.19
CA ALA A 304 -23.36 0.00 14.71
C ALA A 304 -23.45 1.52 14.75
N VAL A 305 -24.50 2.13 14.20
CA VAL A 305 -24.71 3.59 14.23
C VAL A 305 -24.82 4.09 15.67
N ARG A 306 -25.65 3.45 16.50
CA ARG A 306 -25.81 3.82 17.92
C ARG A 306 -24.50 3.77 18.69
N ASN A 307 -23.61 2.83 18.38
CA ASN A 307 -22.31 2.73 19.02
C ASN A 307 -21.23 3.60 18.38
N GLY A 308 -21.51 4.30 17.27
CA GLY A 308 -20.66 5.35 16.73
C GLY A 308 -19.92 5.02 15.44
N THR A 309 -20.42 4.09 14.63
CA THR A 309 -19.98 3.86 13.25
C THR A 309 -20.92 4.62 12.32
N GLU A 310 -20.43 5.75 11.80
CA GLU A 310 -21.21 6.68 10.99
C GLU A 310 -21.30 6.26 9.52
N LEU A 311 -20.27 5.58 9.00
CA LEU A 311 -20.17 5.20 7.60
C LEU A 311 -20.00 3.68 7.48
N GLU A 312 -20.70 3.09 6.52
CA GLU A 312 -20.55 1.68 6.18
C GLU A 312 -19.82 1.49 4.84
N CYS A 313 -18.87 0.58 4.79
CA CYS A 313 -18.46 -0.05 3.54
C CYS A 313 -19.31 -1.31 3.34
N GLY A 314 -20.44 -1.18 2.64
CA GLY A 314 -21.41 -2.26 2.48
C GLY A 314 -22.80 -1.77 2.09
N GLN A 315 -23.83 -2.55 2.42
CA GLN A 315 -25.22 -2.29 2.05
C GLN A 315 -26.21 -2.45 3.23
N GLU A 316 -25.71 -2.70 4.45
CA GLU A 316 -26.58 -2.95 5.58
C GLU A 316 -27.32 -1.68 6.05
N TYR A 317 -26.67 -0.50 5.90
CA TYR A 317 -27.28 0.78 6.25
C TYR A 317 -28.46 1.19 5.35
N ALA A 318 -28.64 0.56 4.20
CA ALA A 318 -29.87 0.69 3.42
C ALA A 318 -31.12 0.25 4.21
N THR A 319 -30.95 -0.54 5.28
CA THR A 319 -32.05 -1.00 6.15
C THR A 319 -32.40 -0.03 7.29
N LEU A 320 -31.62 1.05 7.50
CA LEU A 320 -31.85 2.02 8.57
C LEU A 320 -33.25 2.63 8.58
N PRO A 321 -33.89 2.98 7.43
CA PRO A 321 -35.27 3.44 7.44
C PRO A 321 -36.25 2.40 8.01
N ALA A 322 -36.00 1.11 7.77
CA ALA A 322 -36.79 0.04 8.38
C ALA A 322 -36.50 -0.09 9.88
N ALA A 323 -35.24 0.05 10.29
CA ALA A 323 -34.84 0.03 11.70
C ALA A 323 -35.52 1.17 12.49
N VAL A 324 -35.64 2.37 11.93
CA VAL A 324 -36.36 3.49 12.55
C VAL A 324 -37.88 3.15 12.72
N ARG A 325 -38.49 2.62 11.66
CA ARG A 325 -39.92 2.20 11.74
C ARG A 325 -40.16 1.09 12.77
N GLN A 326 -39.15 0.26 13.04
CA GLN A 326 -39.18 -0.78 14.07
C GLN A 326 -38.82 -0.27 15.48
N GLY A 327 -38.44 1.01 15.62
CA GLY A 327 -38.02 1.60 16.89
C GLY A 327 -36.64 1.11 17.39
N LEU A 328 -35.82 0.53 16.52
CA LEU A 328 -34.48 0.05 16.84
C LEU A 328 -33.46 1.20 16.96
N ILE A 329 -33.68 2.31 16.25
CA ILE A 329 -32.87 3.52 16.27
C ILE A 329 -33.79 4.72 16.01
N SER A 330 -33.43 5.89 16.50
CA SER A 330 -34.13 7.15 16.19
C SER A 330 -33.56 7.84 14.96
N GLU A 331 -34.38 8.65 14.27
CA GLU A 331 -33.89 9.48 13.17
C GLU A 331 -32.83 10.49 13.64
N ALA A 332 -32.94 11.01 14.86
CA ALA A 332 -31.96 11.94 15.43
C ALA A 332 -30.56 11.32 15.56
N GLU A 333 -30.44 10.01 15.88
CA GLU A 333 -29.14 9.33 15.92
C GLU A 333 -28.56 9.19 14.49
N ILE A 334 -29.40 9.06 13.47
CA ILE A 334 -28.98 9.09 12.06
C ILE A 334 -28.57 10.50 11.64
N ASP A 335 -29.30 11.53 12.05
CA ASP A 335 -28.96 12.94 11.79
C ASP A 335 -27.58 13.30 12.34
N ASP A 336 -27.26 12.87 13.55
CA ASP A 336 -25.93 13.07 14.15
C ASP A 336 -24.83 12.40 13.32
N ALA A 337 -25.05 11.16 12.86
CA ALA A 337 -24.09 10.42 12.04
C ALA A 337 -23.86 11.11 10.68
N VAL A 338 -24.93 11.43 9.97
CA VAL A 338 -24.86 12.08 8.64
C VAL A 338 -24.25 13.48 8.75
N THR A 339 -24.53 14.22 9.84
CA THR A 339 -23.92 15.54 10.09
C THR A 339 -22.40 15.44 10.19
N ARG A 340 -21.86 14.41 10.85
CA ARG A 340 -20.40 14.20 10.92
C ARG A 340 -19.81 13.93 9.53
N LEU A 341 -20.47 13.11 8.73
CA LEU A 341 -20.01 12.77 7.36
C LEU A 341 -20.00 14.03 6.46
N PHE A 342 -21.06 14.84 6.52
CA PHE A 342 -21.08 16.08 5.74
C PHE A 342 -20.12 17.14 6.26
N THR A 343 -19.87 17.18 7.57
CA THR A 343 -18.81 18.03 8.14
C THR A 343 -17.44 17.67 7.53
N ALA A 344 -17.10 16.40 7.42
CA ALA A 344 -15.87 15.94 6.76
C ALA A 344 -15.83 16.36 5.28
N ARG A 345 -16.89 16.12 4.52
CA ARG A 345 -16.97 16.55 3.10
C ARG A 345 -16.82 18.06 2.93
N MET A 346 -17.37 18.85 3.85
CA MET A 346 -17.22 20.30 3.83
C MET A 346 -15.81 20.74 4.19
N ARG A 347 -15.15 20.09 5.14
CA ARG A 347 -13.73 20.32 5.46
C ARG A 347 -12.81 19.98 4.30
N LEU A 348 -13.17 19.03 3.45
CA LEU A 348 -12.48 18.72 2.18
C LEU A 348 -12.68 19.81 1.11
N GLY A 349 -13.58 20.79 1.35
CA GLY A 349 -13.86 21.87 0.42
C GLY A 349 -14.83 21.49 -0.72
N MET A 350 -15.57 20.39 -0.60
CA MET A 350 -16.44 19.90 -1.67
C MET A 350 -17.69 20.75 -1.91
N PHE A 351 -18.04 21.65 -0.96
CA PHE A 351 -19.21 22.53 -1.05
C PHE A 351 -18.84 24.02 -1.15
N ASP A 352 -17.57 24.30 -1.38
CA ASP A 352 -17.05 25.66 -1.48
C ASP A 352 -16.48 25.93 -2.88
N PRO A 353 -16.49 27.20 -3.34
CA PRO A 353 -15.86 27.56 -4.60
C PRO A 353 -14.37 27.17 -4.61
N PRO A 354 -13.85 26.63 -5.72
CA PRO A 354 -12.46 26.16 -5.81
C PRO A 354 -11.42 27.22 -5.45
N GLU A 355 -11.75 28.51 -5.65
CA GLU A 355 -10.86 29.66 -5.36
C GLU A 355 -10.61 29.79 -3.85
N ARG A 356 -11.51 29.32 -3.01
CA ARG A 356 -11.37 29.32 -1.53
C ARG A 356 -10.56 28.14 -1.04
N VAL A 357 -10.53 27.03 -1.77
CA VAL A 357 -9.87 25.79 -1.38
C VAL A 357 -8.44 25.78 -1.91
N ARG A 358 -7.45 25.99 -1.03
CA ARG A 358 -6.02 26.00 -1.39
C ARG A 358 -5.64 24.80 -2.26
N TRP A 359 -6.14 23.62 -1.90
CA TRP A 359 -5.79 22.36 -2.54
C TRP A 359 -6.38 22.18 -3.93
N ALA A 360 -7.42 22.94 -4.29
CA ALA A 360 -8.01 22.92 -5.64
C ALA A 360 -7.06 23.44 -6.74
N ARG A 361 -5.96 24.08 -6.36
CA ARG A 361 -4.95 24.63 -7.29
C ARG A 361 -3.87 23.64 -7.67
N ILE A 362 -3.84 22.44 -7.08
CA ILE A 362 -2.85 21.41 -7.41
C ILE A 362 -3.08 20.94 -8.85
N PRO A 363 -2.09 21.11 -9.76
CA PRO A 363 -2.27 20.79 -11.18
C PRO A 363 -2.12 19.28 -11.44
N ALA A 364 -2.71 18.79 -12.53
CA ALA A 364 -2.58 17.37 -12.91
C ALA A 364 -1.12 16.94 -13.16
N SER A 365 -0.24 17.87 -13.53
CA SER A 365 1.18 17.60 -13.80
C SER A 365 2.01 17.19 -12.58
N VAL A 366 1.47 17.25 -11.37
CA VAL A 366 2.18 16.72 -10.18
C VAL A 366 2.15 15.19 -10.13
N ASN A 367 1.14 14.57 -10.76
CA ASN A 367 1.05 13.11 -10.79
C ASN A 367 2.30 12.54 -11.50
N GLN A 368 3.04 11.68 -10.81
CA GLN A 368 4.31 11.10 -11.28
C GLN A 368 5.36 12.14 -11.72
N ALA A 369 5.38 13.30 -11.08
CA ALA A 369 6.39 14.31 -11.36
C ALA A 369 7.81 13.77 -11.12
N PRO A 370 8.85 14.26 -11.84
CA PRO A 370 10.23 13.80 -11.63
C PRO A 370 10.72 13.94 -10.18
N ALA A 371 10.23 14.93 -9.44
CA ALA A 371 10.52 15.08 -8.02
C ALA A 371 9.94 13.96 -7.17
N HIS A 372 8.77 13.42 -7.54
CA HIS A 372 8.14 12.29 -6.87
C HIS A 372 8.90 10.99 -7.14
N ASP A 373 9.36 10.77 -8.37
CA ASP A 373 10.22 9.64 -8.74
C ASP A 373 11.56 9.69 -7.98
N ALA A 374 12.17 10.86 -7.87
CA ALA A 374 13.39 11.05 -7.07
C ALA A 374 13.15 10.77 -5.57
N LEU A 375 11.99 11.15 -5.04
CA LEU A 375 11.61 10.83 -3.66
C LEU A 375 11.36 9.32 -3.47
N ALA A 376 10.74 8.66 -4.45
CA ALA A 376 10.57 7.20 -4.45
C ALA A 376 11.92 6.47 -4.42
N LEU A 377 12.89 6.93 -5.20
CA LEU A 377 14.26 6.42 -5.14
C LEU A 377 14.90 6.63 -3.77
N LYS A 378 14.80 7.84 -3.21
CA LYS A 378 15.34 8.15 -1.86
C LYS A 378 14.70 7.26 -0.79
N ALA A 379 13.39 7.05 -0.84
CA ALA A 379 12.69 6.18 0.10
C ALA A 379 13.14 4.71 -0.06
N ALA A 380 13.28 4.21 -1.29
CA ALA A 380 13.78 2.88 -1.57
C ALA A 380 15.22 2.69 -1.05
N GLN A 381 16.13 3.64 -1.29
CA GLN A 381 17.48 3.62 -0.76
C GLN A 381 17.52 3.57 0.78
N ALA A 382 16.67 4.37 1.43
CA ALA A 382 16.62 4.46 2.89
C ALA A 382 16.00 3.22 3.56
N SER A 383 15.20 2.44 2.82
CA SER A 383 14.50 1.25 3.32
C SER A 383 15.34 -0.03 3.30
N LEU A 384 16.44 -0.08 2.50
CA LEU A 384 17.25 -1.26 2.35
C LEU A 384 17.98 -1.62 3.65
N VAL A 385 17.85 -2.88 4.10
CA VAL A 385 18.46 -3.37 5.33
C VAL A 385 19.56 -4.38 5.00
N LEU A 386 20.80 -4.04 5.28
CA LEU A 386 21.93 -4.97 5.16
C LEU A 386 21.91 -5.90 6.39
N LEU A 387 21.51 -7.16 6.19
CA LEU A 387 21.36 -8.15 7.28
C LEU A 387 22.70 -8.80 7.64
N LYS A 388 23.50 -9.09 6.61
CA LYS A 388 24.82 -9.71 6.75
C LYS A 388 25.79 -9.16 5.71
N ASN A 389 27.08 -8.97 6.09
CA ASN A 389 28.14 -8.68 5.16
C ASN A 389 29.50 -9.09 5.75
N ASP A 390 30.09 -10.15 5.21
CA ASP A 390 31.42 -10.63 5.58
C ASP A 390 32.53 -9.95 4.75
N GLY A 391 32.23 -8.78 4.17
CA GLY A 391 33.17 -7.93 3.43
C GLY A 391 33.11 -8.08 1.91
N ILE A 392 32.15 -8.83 1.34
CA ILE A 392 31.96 -8.93 -0.11
C ILE A 392 31.27 -7.69 -0.70
N LEU A 393 30.39 -7.07 0.06
CA LEU A 393 29.71 -5.83 -0.34
C LEU A 393 30.46 -4.61 0.20
N PRO A 394 30.58 -3.54 -0.59
CA PRO A 394 30.07 -3.40 -1.97
C PRO A 394 30.91 -4.21 -2.97
N LEU A 395 30.23 -4.70 -4.02
CA LEU A 395 30.85 -5.45 -5.11
C LEU A 395 31.91 -4.61 -5.83
N SER A 396 33.06 -5.27 -6.20
CA SER A 396 34.07 -4.60 -7.04
C SER A 396 33.53 -4.30 -8.43
N ARG A 397 33.92 -3.16 -8.98
CA ARG A 397 33.64 -2.81 -10.38
C ARG A 397 34.61 -3.47 -11.37
N ASP A 398 35.62 -4.20 -10.88
CA ASP A 398 36.56 -4.97 -11.69
C ASP A 398 36.05 -6.37 -12.04
N LEU A 399 34.86 -6.75 -11.54
CA LEU A 399 34.21 -8.00 -11.91
C LEU A 399 33.99 -8.03 -13.43
N LYS A 400 34.13 -9.21 -14.02
CA LYS A 400 33.88 -9.41 -15.45
C LYS A 400 32.45 -9.87 -15.70
N ARG A 401 31.94 -10.74 -14.83
CA ARG A 401 30.64 -11.36 -15.02
C ARG A 401 29.90 -11.56 -13.70
N ILE A 402 28.62 -11.19 -13.69
CA ILE A 402 27.68 -11.42 -12.60
C ILE A 402 26.55 -12.31 -13.12
N ALA A 403 26.21 -13.38 -12.39
CA ALA A 403 24.97 -14.11 -12.59
C ALA A 403 23.92 -13.57 -11.64
N VAL A 404 22.82 -13.04 -12.18
CA VAL A 404 21.62 -12.71 -11.41
C VAL A 404 20.64 -13.87 -11.55
N VAL A 405 20.29 -14.49 -10.44
CA VAL A 405 19.48 -15.71 -10.41
C VAL A 405 18.36 -15.58 -9.40
N GLY A 406 17.17 -16.02 -9.76
CA GLY A 406 16.05 -16.13 -8.82
C GLY A 406 14.73 -15.59 -9.35
N PRO A 407 13.61 -16.04 -8.75
CA PRO A 407 12.26 -15.80 -9.28
C PRO A 407 11.81 -14.35 -9.18
N THR A 408 12.33 -13.57 -8.25
CA THR A 408 11.91 -12.19 -8.01
C THR A 408 12.86 -11.15 -8.63
N ALA A 409 13.90 -11.59 -9.38
CA ALA A 409 14.88 -10.68 -9.96
C ALA A 409 14.29 -9.76 -11.05
N ASP A 410 13.47 -10.30 -11.94
CA ASP A 410 12.84 -9.58 -13.04
C ASP A 410 11.32 -9.61 -12.92
N ASP A 411 10.83 -9.37 -11.72
CA ASP A 411 9.42 -9.38 -11.37
C ASP A 411 9.00 -8.04 -10.78
N THR A 412 8.05 -7.36 -11.44
CA THR A 412 7.51 -6.08 -10.96
C THR A 412 6.67 -6.23 -9.70
N MET A 413 6.02 -7.39 -9.48
CA MET A 413 5.26 -7.64 -8.25
C MET A 413 6.13 -7.71 -7.01
N ALA A 414 7.38 -8.11 -7.17
CA ALA A 414 8.36 -8.06 -6.08
C ALA A 414 8.71 -6.63 -5.64
N LEU A 415 8.27 -5.60 -6.37
CA LEU A 415 8.47 -4.20 -6.03
C LEU A 415 7.26 -3.60 -5.28
N LEU A 416 6.04 -4.10 -5.52
CA LEU A 416 4.81 -3.35 -5.26
C LEU A 416 4.14 -3.69 -3.93
N GLY A 417 4.04 -4.97 -3.56
CA GLY A 417 3.28 -5.37 -2.37
C GLY A 417 1.76 -5.18 -2.55
N ASN A 418 1.03 -4.86 -1.46
CA ASN A 418 -0.42 -4.69 -1.48
C ASN A 418 -0.84 -3.21 -1.58
N TYR A 419 -2.01 -2.90 -2.12
CA TYR A 419 -2.59 -1.54 -2.25
C TYR A 419 -1.69 -0.54 -3.00
N PHE A 420 -1.34 -0.86 -4.23
CA PHE A 420 -0.49 -0.02 -5.10
C PHE A 420 -1.26 0.64 -6.25
N GLY A 421 -0.70 1.71 -6.80
CA GLY A 421 -1.05 2.27 -8.10
C GLY A 421 -0.14 1.72 -9.19
N THR A 422 -0.47 1.99 -10.47
CA THR A 422 0.35 1.54 -11.58
C THR A 422 1.56 2.48 -11.77
N PRO A 423 2.80 2.03 -11.54
CA PRO A 423 3.97 2.86 -11.79
C PRO A 423 4.22 2.99 -13.29
N ALA A 424 4.58 4.19 -13.78
CA ALA A 424 4.80 4.42 -15.22
C ALA A 424 6.04 3.71 -15.76
N ALA A 425 7.09 3.60 -14.95
CA ALA A 425 8.37 3.03 -15.36
C ALA A 425 9.06 2.34 -14.15
N PRO A 426 8.53 1.20 -13.68
CA PRO A 426 9.16 0.46 -12.60
C PRO A 426 10.51 -0.11 -13.05
N VAL A 427 11.50 -0.10 -12.16
CA VAL A 427 12.83 -0.68 -12.39
C VAL A 427 12.94 -1.97 -11.58
N THR A 428 12.95 -3.12 -12.26
CA THR A 428 13.15 -4.42 -11.61
C THR A 428 14.55 -4.52 -11.00
N ILE A 429 14.74 -5.45 -10.05
CA ILE A 429 16.04 -5.64 -9.40
C ILE A 429 17.09 -6.02 -10.43
N LEU A 430 16.76 -6.89 -11.39
CA LEU A 430 17.64 -7.24 -12.51
C LEU A 430 18.05 -6.02 -13.32
N GLN A 431 17.09 -5.17 -13.69
CA GLN A 431 17.36 -3.97 -14.47
C GLN A 431 18.24 -3.01 -13.68
N GLY A 432 17.97 -2.77 -12.40
CA GLY A 432 18.78 -1.92 -11.55
C GLY A 432 20.22 -2.42 -11.36
N ILE A 433 20.39 -3.74 -11.27
CA ILE A 433 21.75 -4.35 -11.24
C ILE A 433 22.47 -4.10 -12.57
N ARG A 434 21.79 -4.29 -13.72
CA ARG A 434 22.36 -4.01 -15.05
C ARG A 434 22.79 -2.55 -15.20
N GLU A 435 21.97 -1.63 -14.73
CA GLU A 435 22.24 -0.19 -14.77
C GLU A 435 23.47 0.18 -13.90
N ALA A 436 23.60 -0.45 -12.73
CA ALA A 436 24.70 -0.19 -11.80
C ALA A 436 26.01 -0.90 -12.19
N ALA A 437 25.92 -2.06 -12.84
CA ALA A 437 27.04 -2.93 -13.21
C ALA A 437 27.80 -2.47 -14.47
N LYS A 438 28.04 -1.17 -14.61
CA LYS A 438 28.68 -0.59 -15.82
C LYS A 438 29.96 -1.31 -16.22
N GLY A 439 29.98 -1.89 -17.42
CA GLY A 439 31.14 -2.61 -17.95
C GLY A 439 31.28 -4.07 -17.50
N VAL A 440 30.35 -4.57 -16.69
CA VAL A 440 30.29 -5.96 -16.23
C VAL A 440 29.20 -6.69 -17.02
N GLU A 441 29.49 -7.91 -17.48
CA GLU A 441 28.47 -8.77 -18.12
C GLU A 441 27.48 -9.27 -17.07
N VAL A 442 26.18 -9.02 -17.25
CA VAL A 442 25.13 -9.49 -16.35
C VAL A 442 24.29 -10.54 -17.06
N ARG A 443 24.43 -11.80 -16.65
CA ARG A 443 23.61 -12.92 -17.09
C ARG A 443 22.46 -13.14 -16.15
N TYR A 444 21.29 -13.45 -16.68
CA TYR A 444 20.09 -13.72 -15.89
C TYR A 444 19.58 -15.14 -16.16
N ALA A 445 19.15 -15.80 -15.10
CA ALA A 445 18.35 -17.01 -15.17
C ALA A 445 17.35 -17.03 -14.02
N ARG A 446 16.07 -17.29 -14.29
CA ARG A 446 15.02 -17.37 -13.26
C ARG A 446 15.30 -18.49 -12.26
N GLY A 447 15.68 -19.66 -12.76
CA GLY A 447 16.08 -20.84 -11.98
C GLY A 447 14.92 -21.67 -11.47
N VAL A 448 13.98 -21.08 -10.73
CA VAL A 448 12.86 -21.78 -10.09
C VAL A 448 11.59 -20.91 -10.06
N ASP A 449 10.47 -21.52 -9.80
CA ASP A 449 9.22 -20.81 -9.49
C ASP A 449 9.25 -20.23 -8.06
N LEU A 450 8.36 -19.26 -7.80
CA LEU A 450 8.29 -18.56 -6.52
C LEU A 450 8.00 -19.52 -5.37
N VAL A 451 7.01 -20.39 -5.54
CA VAL A 451 6.59 -21.39 -4.58
C VAL A 451 6.30 -22.72 -5.27
N GLU A 452 6.38 -23.83 -4.54
CA GLU A 452 6.09 -25.16 -5.06
C GLU A 452 4.61 -25.29 -5.46
N GLY A 453 4.36 -25.87 -6.67
CA GLY A 453 3.02 -26.14 -7.17
C GLY A 453 2.30 -24.94 -7.75
N ARG A 454 2.95 -23.80 -7.86
CA ARG A 454 2.46 -22.64 -8.59
C ARG A 454 3.12 -22.58 -9.97
N ASP A 455 2.30 -22.66 -11.02
CA ASP A 455 2.73 -22.26 -12.36
C ASP A 455 2.82 -20.73 -12.40
N ASP A 456 4.04 -20.22 -12.22
CA ASP A 456 4.22 -18.77 -12.22
C ASP A 456 3.97 -18.18 -13.61
N PRO A 457 3.03 -17.25 -13.78
CA PRO A 457 2.69 -16.66 -15.08
C PRO A 457 3.85 -15.94 -15.80
N GLY A 458 4.99 -15.81 -15.17
CA GLY A 458 6.20 -15.22 -15.72
C GLY A 458 7.33 -16.22 -15.99
N ALA A 459 7.10 -17.53 -15.74
CA ALA A 459 8.13 -18.55 -15.84
C ALA A 459 8.57 -18.85 -17.29
N THR A 460 7.70 -18.65 -18.26
CA THR A 460 8.00 -18.85 -19.69
C THR A 460 8.46 -17.52 -20.29
N PRO A 461 9.67 -17.48 -20.94
CA PRO A 461 10.17 -16.26 -21.58
C PRO A 461 9.20 -15.74 -22.65
N LEU A 462 9.03 -14.39 -22.72
CA LEU A 462 8.25 -13.78 -23.78
C LEU A 462 8.86 -14.12 -25.15
N ILE A 463 8.00 -14.27 -26.16
CA ILE A 463 8.47 -14.41 -27.54
C ILE A 463 9.17 -13.11 -27.94
N GLU A 464 10.44 -13.19 -28.35
CA GLU A 464 11.22 -12.02 -28.76
C GLU A 464 10.66 -11.40 -30.04
N PRO A 465 10.73 -10.07 -30.20
CA PRO A 465 10.22 -9.37 -31.38
C PRO A 465 10.77 -9.89 -32.71
N THR A 466 12.01 -10.40 -32.71
CA THR A 466 12.70 -10.93 -33.89
C THR A 466 11.96 -12.14 -34.51
N PHE A 467 11.17 -12.85 -33.70
CA PHE A 467 10.40 -14.01 -34.11
C PHE A 467 8.93 -13.71 -34.41
N LEU A 468 8.54 -12.44 -34.37
CA LEU A 468 7.17 -11.97 -34.63
C LEU A 468 7.14 -10.97 -35.78
N ARG A 469 6.10 -11.02 -36.63
CA ARG A 469 5.82 -10.04 -37.70
C ARG A 469 4.33 -9.74 -37.78
N PRO A 470 3.93 -8.47 -38.00
CA PRO A 470 2.53 -8.12 -38.20
C PRO A 470 1.92 -8.73 -39.46
N SER A 471 2.72 -8.91 -40.53
CA SER A 471 2.34 -9.57 -41.78
C SER A 471 3.59 -10.06 -42.51
N ALA A 472 3.40 -10.89 -43.57
CA ALA A 472 4.49 -11.43 -44.38
C ALA A 472 5.39 -10.36 -45.02
N ASP A 473 4.80 -9.23 -45.42
CA ASP A 473 5.49 -8.18 -46.14
C ASP A 473 5.94 -7.02 -45.24
N SER A 474 5.67 -7.11 -43.93
CA SER A 474 6.04 -6.04 -42.99
C SER A 474 7.52 -6.08 -42.62
N PRO A 475 8.23 -4.95 -42.67
CA PRO A 475 9.58 -4.84 -42.13
C PRO A 475 9.56 -4.72 -40.59
N GLU A 476 8.39 -4.45 -39.97
CA GLU A 476 8.22 -4.31 -38.54
C GLU A 476 8.34 -5.65 -37.81
N ARG A 477 8.67 -5.58 -36.54
CA ARG A 477 8.72 -6.72 -35.63
C ARG A 477 7.62 -6.60 -34.58
N GLY A 478 7.01 -7.75 -34.23
CA GLY A 478 5.89 -7.79 -33.30
C GLY A 478 4.60 -8.23 -33.98
N LEU A 479 3.47 -8.07 -33.29
CA LEU A 479 2.13 -8.40 -33.77
C LEU A 479 1.27 -7.15 -33.91
N ARG A 480 0.34 -7.17 -34.87
CA ARG A 480 -0.66 -6.14 -35.05
C ARG A 480 -1.73 -6.27 -33.98
N GLY A 481 -1.82 -5.32 -33.05
CA GLY A 481 -2.83 -5.24 -32.00
C GLY A 481 -4.01 -4.35 -32.41
N GLU A 482 -5.22 -4.89 -32.27
CA GLU A 482 -6.51 -4.20 -32.42
C GLU A 482 -7.19 -4.13 -31.07
N TYR A 483 -7.41 -2.92 -30.55
CA TYR A 483 -7.93 -2.64 -29.22
C TYR A 483 -9.36 -2.17 -29.30
N PHE A 484 -10.28 -2.86 -28.63
CA PHE A 484 -11.72 -2.61 -28.65
C PHE A 484 -12.21 -2.08 -27.30
N ARG A 485 -13.24 -1.22 -27.32
CA ARG A 485 -13.91 -0.71 -26.11
C ARG A 485 -15.02 -1.65 -25.59
N THR A 486 -15.06 -2.86 -26.06
CA THR A 486 -16.05 -3.88 -25.72
C THR A 486 -15.31 -5.15 -25.32
N PRO A 487 -15.84 -5.99 -24.41
CA PRO A 487 -15.15 -7.22 -23.96
C PRO A 487 -15.28 -8.38 -24.94
N ASP A 488 -15.98 -8.23 -26.06
CA ASP A 488 -16.35 -9.30 -27.00
C ASP A 488 -15.71 -9.15 -28.39
N LEU A 489 -14.71 -8.29 -28.53
CA LEU A 489 -14.02 -7.98 -29.80
C LEU A 489 -14.94 -7.38 -30.88
N SER A 490 -16.08 -6.81 -30.49
CA SER A 490 -17.06 -6.26 -31.40
C SER A 490 -16.80 -4.79 -31.74
N GLY A 491 -17.31 -4.37 -32.91
CA GLY A 491 -17.22 -2.99 -33.37
C GLY A 491 -15.90 -2.68 -34.11
N THR A 492 -15.62 -1.37 -34.24
CA THR A 492 -14.37 -0.89 -34.87
C THR A 492 -13.30 -0.73 -33.79
N PRO A 493 -12.07 -1.21 -33.99
CA PRO A 493 -10.98 -0.97 -33.05
C PRO A 493 -10.78 0.52 -32.79
N ALA A 494 -10.71 0.90 -31.50
CA ALA A 494 -10.45 2.28 -31.09
C ALA A 494 -8.97 2.64 -31.25
N LEU A 495 -8.08 1.63 -31.18
CA LEU A 495 -6.65 1.78 -31.39
C LEU A 495 -6.12 0.61 -32.20
N VAL A 496 -5.23 0.89 -33.15
CA VAL A 496 -4.48 -0.14 -33.87
C VAL A 496 -3.00 0.24 -33.85
N ARG A 497 -2.16 -0.69 -33.38
CA ARG A 497 -0.69 -0.47 -33.34
C ARG A 497 0.05 -1.80 -33.50
N THR A 498 1.35 -1.74 -33.74
CA THR A 498 2.23 -2.92 -33.68
C THR A 498 2.82 -3.01 -32.28
N ASP A 499 2.55 -4.11 -31.58
CA ASP A 499 3.15 -4.42 -30.29
C ASP A 499 4.35 -5.37 -30.49
N ALA A 500 5.53 -4.92 -30.09
CA ALA A 500 6.79 -5.65 -30.33
C ALA A 500 6.78 -7.02 -29.65
N GLN A 501 6.24 -7.09 -28.43
CA GLN A 501 6.03 -8.29 -27.61
C GLN A 501 4.66 -8.21 -26.93
N ILE A 502 4.10 -9.35 -26.58
CA ILE A 502 2.89 -9.41 -25.76
C ILE A 502 3.32 -9.76 -24.33
N GLY A 503 3.39 -8.75 -23.51
CA GLY A 503 3.76 -8.83 -22.12
C GLY A 503 3.28 -7.57 -21.42
N PHE A 504 1.97 -7.49 -21.19
CA PHE A 504 1.30 -6.31 -20.66
C PHE A 504 0.75 -6.61 -19.27
N ARG A 505 0.87 -5.62 -18.41
CA ARG A 505 0.19 -5.55 -17.14
C ARG A 505 -0.35 -4.14 -16.99
N TRP A 506 -1.65 -4.00 -17.02
CA TRP A 506 -2.35 -2.72 -16.87
C TRP A 506 -2.91 -2.57 -15.46
N ASP A 507 -3.01 -3.67 -14.71
CA ASP A 507 -3.68 -3.71 -13.41
C ASP A 507 -5.08 -3.07 -13.55
N ARG A 508 -5.41 -2.10 -12.72
CA ARG A 508 -6.67 -1.35 -12.81
C ARG A 508 -6.61 -0.14 -13.75
N GLY A 509 -5.63 -0.08 -14.61
CA GLY A 509 -5.46 0.96 -15.61
C GLY A 509 -5.92 0.55 -17.00
N SER A 510 -5.71 1.45 -17.96
CA SER A 510 -6.08 1.27 -19.36
C SER A 510 -4.86 0.97 -20.23
N PRO A 511 -5.01 0.17 -21.31
CA PRO A 511 -4.00 0.04 -22.35
C PRO A 511 -3.55 1.37 -22.99
N THR A 512 -4.31 2.45 -22.79
CA THR A 512 -4.05 3.78 -23.36
C THR A 512 -3.62 4.84 -22.36
N ASP A 513 -3.48 4.54 -21.08
CA ASP A 513 -3.11 5.51 -20.04
C ASP A 513 -1.83 6.27 -20.36
N ASN A 514 -0.80 5.57 -20.85
CA ASN A 514 0.45 6.19 -21.28
C ASN A 514 0.30 7.13 -22.50
N LEU A 515 -0.64 6.83 -23.40
CA LEU A 515 -0.90 7.64 -24.59
C LEU A 515 -1.65 8.92 -24.21
N LEU A 516 -2.60 8.83 -23.29
CA LEU A 516 -3.33 9.99 -22.75
C LEU A 516 -2.39 10.91 -21.97
N ALA A 517 -1.51 10.34 -21.15
CA ALA A 517 -0.52 11.10 -20.37
C ALA A 517 0.49 11.85 -21.24
N ARG A 518 0.83 11.32 -22.42
CA ARG A 518 1.73 11.96 -23.40
C ARG A 518 1.04 12.92 -24.38
N GLY A 519 -0.30 13.04 -24.30
CA GLY A 519 -1.09 13.81 -25.25
C GLY A 519 -1.18 13.17 -26.64
N GLU A 520 -0.83 11.90 -26.79
CA GLU A 520 -0.89 11.12 -28.02
C GLU A 520 -2.30 10.57 -28.30
N ALA A 521 -3.18 10.62 -27.31
CA ALA A 521 -4.62 10.35 -27.45
C ALA A 521 -5.43 11.49 -26.82
N ALA A 522 -6.56 11.84 -27.43
CA ALA A 522 -7.47 12.85 -26.87
C ALA A 522 -8.33 12.25 -25.73
N PRO A 523 -8.75 13.06 -24.73
CA PRO A 523 -9.72 12.63 -23.74
C PRO A 523 -10.97 12.03 -24.39
N GLY A 524 -11.42 10.86 -23.89
CA GLY A 524 -12.56 10.13 -24.45
C GLY A 524 -12.23 9.25 -25.67
N GLN A 525 -10.99 9.25 -26.17
CA GLN A 525 -10.54 8.34 -27.24
C GLN A 525 -9.80 7.11 -26.70
N GLY A 526 -9.54 7.03 -25.40
CA GLY A 526 -8.88 5.91 -24.75
C GLY A 526 -9.69 4.62 -24.72
N ILE A 527 -9.02 3.52 -24.43
CA ILE A 527 -9.64 2.25 -24.03
C ILE A 527 -10.09 2.40 -22.58
N PRO A 528 -11.27 1.87 -22.19
CA PRO A 528 -11.69 1.90 -20.78
C PRO A 528 -10.75 1.05 -19.90
N ASN A 529 -10.79 1.24 -18.58
CA ASN A 529 -10.00 0.46 -17.64
C ASN A 529 -10.50 -0.99 -17.52
N ASP A 530 -11.81 -1.17 -17.61
CA ASP A 530 -12.51 -2.45 -17.56
C ASP A 530 -13.36 -2.60 -18.84
N ARG A 531 -13.79 -3.83 -19.13
CA ARG A 531 -14.68 -4.20 -20.22
C ARG A 531 -14.14 -3.84 -21.61
N PHE A 532 -12.89 -4.20 -21.85
CA PHE A 532 -12.24 -4.04 -23.15
C PHE A 532 -11.73 -5.40 -23.68
N SER A 533 -11.30 -5.40 -24.94
CA SER A 533 -10.69 -6.57 -25.54
C SER A 533 -9.64 -6.22 -26.57
N ILE A 534 -8.74 -7.14 -26.83
CA ILE A 534 -7.64 -6.94 -27.77
C ILE A 534 -7.47 -8.19 -28.62
N ARG A 535 -7.20 -7.98 -29.91
CA ARG A 535 -6.80 -9.03 -30.85
C ARG A 535 -5.43 -8.73 -31.39
N TRP A 536 -4.47 -9.59 -31.13
CA TRP A 536 -3.18 -9.58 -31.82
C TRP A 536 -3.18 -10.58 -32.96
N SER A 537 -2.62 -10.18 -34.10
CA SER A 537 -2.51 -11.04 -35.28
C SER A 537 -1.17 -10.80 -35.98
N GLY A 538 -0.65 -11.83 -36.62
CA GLY A 538 0.59 -11.78 -37.37
C GLY A 538 1.19 -13.16 -37.60
N GLN A 539 2.50 -13.24 -37.68
CA GLN A 539 3.25 -14.46 -37.95
C GLN A 539 4.27 -14.75 -36.85
N LEU A 540 4.38 -16.03 -36.49
CA LEU A 540 5.42 -16.60 -35.65
C LEU A 540 6.47 -17.26 -36.55
N LEU A 541 7.77 -16.98 -36.33
CA LEU A 541 8.90 -17.41 -37.15
C LEU A 541 9.88 -18.23 -36.28
N PRO A 542 9.68 -19.54 -36.13
CA PRO A 542 10.57 -20.39 -35.35
C PRO A 542 11.99 -20.41 -35.91
N PRO A 543 13.05 -20.17 -35.08
CA PRO A 543 14.42 -20.25 -35.53
C PRO A 543 14.97 -21.66 -35.72
N VAL A 544 14.41 -22.64 -35.01
CA VAL A 544 14.82 -24.05 -35.06
C VAL A 544 13.59 -24.95 -35.19
N SER A 545 13.76 -26.12 -35.79
CA SER A 545 12.66 -27.12 -35.88
C SER A 545 12.63 -27.96 -34.62
N GLY A 546 11.41 -28.29 -34.16
CA GLY A 546 11.21 -29.19 -33.02
C GLY A 546 9.99 -28.86 -32.21
N ARG A 547 9.91 -29.46 -31.02
CA ARG A 547 8.78 -29.29 -30.10
C ARG A 547 8.99 -28.04 -29.24
N TYR A 548 8.05 -27.09 -29.36
CA TYR A 548 7.97 -25.86 -28.60
C TYR A 548 6.88 -25.99 -27.56
N ARG A 549 7.04 -25.34 -26.40
CA ARG A 549 5.93 -25.04 -25.49
C ARG A 549 5.52 -23.57 -25.71
N LEU A 550 4.30 -23.36 -26.22
CA LEU A 550 3.67 -22.01 -26.22
C LEU A 550 2.87 -21.85 -24.94
N GLU A 551 2.90 -20.66 -24.34
CA GLU A 551 2.17 -20.37 -23.13
C GLU A 551 1.53 -18.98 -23.22
N VAL A 552 0.25 -18.89 -22.81
CA VAL A 552 -0.45 -17.61 -22.58
C VAL A 552 -0.79 -17.52 -21.11
N ALA A 553 -0.53 -16.37 -20.51
CA ALA A 553 -1.06 -16.05 -19.21
C ALA A 553 -1.89 -14.77 -19.31
N GLY A 554 -3.08 -14.75 -18.76
CA GLY A 554 -4.00 -13.61 -18.81
C GLY A 554 -4.91 -13.51 -17.59
N ASP A 555 -5.36 -12.31 -17.36
CA ASP A 555 -6.40 -11.88 -16.46
C ASP A 555 -7.24 -10.84 -17.22
N ASP A 556 -8.44 -11.11 -17.70
CA ASP A 556 -9.29 -12.30 -17.61
C ASP A 556 -9.00 -13.33 -18.72
N GLY A 557 -9.88 -13.40 -19.74
CA GLY A 557 -9.94 -14.49 -20.69
C GLY A 557 -9.06 -14.32 -21.94
N TYR A 558 -8.53 -15.43 -22.44
CA TYR A 558 -7.69 -15.45 -23.64
C TYR A 558 -7.89 -16.69 -24.50
N ARG A 559 -7.54 -16.55 -25.79
CA ARG A 559 -7.52 -17.64 -26.79
C ARG A 559 -6.32 -17.51 -27.70
N LEU A 560 -5.58 -18.59 -27.89
CA LEU A 560 -4.46 -18.64 -28.82
C LEU A 560 -4.81 -19.51 -30.03
N TYR A 561 -4.51 -18.99 -31.21
CA TYR A 561 -4.69 -19.69 -32.48
C TYR A 561 -3.34 -19.80 -33.22
N LEU A 562 -3.10 -20.95 -33.80
CA LEU A 562 -1.94 -21.22 -34.65
C LEU A 562 -2.43 -21.84 -35.96
N ASP A 563 -2.08 -21.22 -37.10
CA ASP A 563 -2.57 -21.59 -38.44
C ASP A 563 -4.11 -21.78 -38.47
N GLY A 564 -4.85 -20.84 -37.88
CA GLY A 564 -6.31 -20.85 -37.79
C GLY A 564 -6.90 -21.84 -36.79
N LYS A 565 -6.11 -22.75 -36.22
CA LYS A 565 -6.57 -23.71 -35.21
C LYS A 565 -6.44 -23.10 -33.82
N ARG A 566 -7.51 -23.10 -33.01
CA ARG A 566 -7.46 -22.73 -31.60
C ARG A 566 -6.69 -23.80 -30.82
N VAL A 567 -5.59 -23.40 -30.22
CA VAL A 567 -4.67 -24.27 -29.46
C VAL A 567 -4.74 -24.07 -27.96
N ILE A 568 -5.14 -22.87 -27.48
CA ILE A 568 -5.47 -22.57 -26.08
C ILE A 568 -6.82 -21.89 -26.04
N ASP A 569 -7.65 -22.20 -25.05
CA ASP A 569 -8.98 -21.62 -24.86
C ASP A 569 -9.33 -21.46 -23.37
N HIS A 570 -8.99 -20.31 -22.82
CA HIS A 570 -9.34 -19.90 -21.48
C HIS A 570 -10.22 -18.63 -21.54
N TRP A 571 -11.47 -18.77 -22.03
CA TRP A 571 -12.39 -17.62 -22.18
C TRP A 571 -13.34 -17.53 -21.01
N VAL A 572 -12.77 -17.27 -19.81
CA VAL A 572 -13.49 -17.17 -18.54
C VAL A 572 -12.90 -16.03 -17.72
N ASN A 573 -13.75 -15.40 -16.87
CA ASN A 573 -13.27 -14.38 -15.95
C ASN A 573 -12.34 -15.00 -14.92
N SER A 574 -11.31 -14.27 -14.56
CA SER A 574 -10.31 -14.63 -13.57
C SER A 574 -10.15 -13.50 -12.55
N ASP A 575 -9.65 -13.78 -11.37
CA ASP A 575 -9.32 -12.78 -10.35
C ASP A 575 -7.80 -12.57 -10.24
N ARG A 576 -7.03 -13.18 -11.15
CA ARG A 576 -5.58 -13.15 -11.23
C ARG A 576 -5.08 -13.69 -12.57
N LEU A 577 -3.83 -13.42 -12.91
CA LEU A 577 -3.16 -14.03 -14.05
C LEU A 577 -3.19 -15.56 -13.95
N HIS A 578 -3.86 -16.18 -14.90
CA HIS A 578 -3.91 -17.64 -15.10
C HIS A 578 -3.05 -18.01 -16.30
N ALA A 579 -2.24 -19.07 -16.21
CA ALA A 579 -1.35 -19.50 -17.30
C ALA A 579 -1.78 -20.85 -17.85
N GLU A 580 -1.86 -20.95 -19.18
CA GLU A 580 -2.02 -22.22 -19.92
C GLU A 580 -0.94 -22.38 -20.97
N GLY A 581 -0.36 -23.59 -21.07
CA GLY A 581 0.67 -23.91 -22.04
C GLY A 581 0.34 -25.14 -22.87
N ILE A 582 0.82 -25.15 -24.13
CA ILE A 582 0.65 -26.27 -25.07
C ILE A 582 1.95 -26.60 -25.77
N GLU A 583 2.21 -27.89 -25.95
CA GLU A 583 3.30 -28.40 -26.78
C GLU A 583 2.89 -28.42 -28.26
N VAL A 584 3.71 -27.82 -29.14
CA VAL A 584 3.49 -27.76 -30.58
C VAL A 584 4.78 -28.05 -31.34
N ASP A 585 4.68 -28.81 -32.43
CA ASP A 585 5.83 -29.06 -33.31
C ASP A 585 5.91 -27.97 -34.38
N LEU A 586 7.00 -27.17 -34.36
CA LEU A 586 7.25 -26.09 -35.31
C LEU A 586 8.48 -26.36 -36.17
N GLN A 587 8.48 -25.83 -37.38
CA GLN A 587 9.55 -25.98 -38.36
C GLN A 587 10.29 -24.66 -38.59
N ALA A 588 11.61 -24.69 -38.53
CA ALA A 588 12.44 -23.54 -38.86
C ALA A 588 12.18 -23.05 -40.28
N GLY A 589 12.10 -21.72 -40.43
CA GLY A 589 11.88 -21.10 -41.73
C GLY A 589 10.44 -21.12 -42.25
N ARG A 590 9.52 -21.80 -41.56
CA ARG A 590 8.09 -21.71 -41.83
C ARG A 590 7.48 -20.62 -40.99
N ALA A 591 6.71 -19.70 -41.62
CA ALA A 591 5.89 -18.76 -40.94
C ALA A 591 4.55 -19.39 -40.54
N TYR A 592 4.16 -19.27 -39.29
CA TYR A 592 2.88 -19.74 -38.79
C TYR A 592 1.97 -18.54 -38.53
N GLU A 593 0.72 -18.59 -38.96
CA GLU A 593 -0.27 -17.58 -38.60
C GLU A 593 -0.55 -17.66 -37.11
N LEU A 594 -0.30 -16.55 -36.38
CA LEU A 594 -0.51 -16.45 -34.96
C LEU A 594 -1.60 -15.41 -34.66
N LYS A 595 -2.60 -15.81 -33.88
CA LYS A 595 -3.63 -14.90 -33.37
C LYS A 595 -3.85 -15.16 -31.89
N LEU A 596 -3.78 -14.08 -31.10
CA LEU A 596 -4.14 -14.06 -29.68
C LEU A 596 -5.33 -13.13 -29.51
N GLU A 597 -6.38 -13.61 -28.89
CA GLU A 597 -7.55 -12.85 -28.44
C GLU A 597 -7.55 -12.79 -26.92
N TYR A 598 -7.86 -11.61 -26.38
CA TYR A 598 -7.87 -11.32 -24.96
C TYR A 598 -9.04 -10.40 -24.63
N TYR A 599 -9.65 -10.57 -23.44
CA TYR A 599 -10.57 -9.58 -22.88
C TYR A 599 -10.32 -9.41 -21.38
N ASP A 600 -10.68 -8.24 -20.93
CA ASP A 600 -10.82 -7.87 -19.54
C ASP A 600 -12.27 -7.49 -19.25
N ASP A 601 -12.85 -8.00 -18.16
CA ASP A 601 -14.21 -7.67 -17.72
C ASP A 601 -14.20 -6.68 -16.55
N GLN A 602 -13.37 -6.92 -15.55
CA GLN A 602 -13.27 -6.05 -14.39
C GLN A 602 -12.04 -6.35 -13.53
N ARG A 603 -11.57 -5.33 -12.79
CA ARG A 603 -10.44 -5.34 -11.84
C ARG A 603 -9.08 -5.22 -12.53
N ASP A 604 -8.25 -6.24 -12.34
CA ASP A 604 -6.86 -6.18 -12.82
C ASP A 604 -6.77 -6.79 -14.22
N ALA A 605 -6.05 -6.12 -15.11
CA ALA A 605 -5.89 -6.53 -16.50
C ALA A 605 -4.44 -6.84 -16.83
N GLY A 606 -4.20 -7.95 -17.54
CA GLY A 606 -2.87 -8.29 -18.00
C GLY A 606 -2.84 -9.50 -18.92
N VAL A 607 -1.85 -9.55 -19.81
CA VAL A 607 -1.69 -10.67 -20.74
C VAL A 607 -0.24 -10.85 -21.16
N ARG A 608 0.22 -12.11 -21.24
CA ARG A 608 1.56 -12.51 -21.70
C ARG A 608 1.49 -13.62 -22.72
N LEU A 609 2.39 -13.59 -23.72
CA LEU A 609 2.61 -14.68 -24.67
C LEU A 609 4.09 -15.06 -24.67
N GLY A 610 4.35 -16.27 -24.21
CA GLY A 610 5.70 -16.81 -24.09
C GLY A 610 5.91 -18.11 -24.85
N TRP A 611 7.16 -18.51 -24.98
CA TRP A 611 7.53 -19.81 -25.48
C TRP A 611 8.82 -20.38 -24.88
N ARG A 612 8.93 -21.72 -24.92
CA ARG A 612 10.19 -22.43 -24.73
C ARG A 612 10.57 -23.14 -26.01
N MET A 613 11.78 -22.92 -26.48
CA MET A 613 12.31 -23.51 -27.71
C MET A 613 12.76 -24.96 -27.50
N PRO A 614 12.81 -25.80 -28.55
CA PRO A 614 13.39 -27.13 -28.48
C PRO A 614 14.83 -27.12 -27.98
N GLY A 615 15.15 -28.01 -27.05
CA GLY A 615 16.49 -28.13 -26.47
C GLY A 615 16.87 -27.03 -25.47
N ALA A 616 15.93 -26.14 -25.11
CA ALA A 616 16.15 -25.23 -23.98
C ALA A 616 16.43 -26.04 -22.72
N LYS A 617 17.45 -25.63 -21.96
CA LYS A 617 17.77 -26.24 -20.66
C LYS A 617 16.63 -26.00 -19.66
N ALA A 618 16.53 -26.88 -18.69
CA ALA A 618 15.67 -26.60 -17.54
C ALA A 618 16.12 -25.28 -16.85
N PRO A 619 15.19 -24.43 -16.38
CA PRO A 619 15.56 -23.18 -15.74
C PRO A 619 16.57 -23.31 -14.60
N PHE A 620 16.47 -24.41 -13.85
CA PHE A 620 17.42 -24.74 -12.78
C PHE A 620 18.84 -24.96 -13.31
N ASP A 621 19.01 -25.72 -14.41
CA ASP A 621 20.30 -25.97 -15.02
C ASP A 621 20.89 -24.72 -15.69
N GLU A 622 20.03 -23.88 -16.29
CA GLU A 622 20.43 -22.57 -16.83
C GLU A 622 21.01 -21.66 -15.72
N ALA A 623 20.40 -21.68 -14.55
CA ALA A 623 20.86 -20.90 -13.40
C ALA A 623 22.22 -21.40 -12.90
N LEU A 624 22.43 -22.71 -12.82
CA LEU A 624 23.72 -23.28 -12.42
C LEU A 624 24.82 -23.02 -13.46
N ASP A 625 24.50 -23.06 -14.75
CA ASP A 625 25.46 -22.73 -15.81
C ASP A 625 25.85 -21.24 -15.76
N ALA A 626 24.88 -20.36 -15.60
CA ALA A 626 25.14 -18.93 -15.42
C ALA A 626 26.05 -18.68 -14.20
N ALA A 627 25.81 -19.40 -13.10
CA ALA A 627 26.60 -19.29 -11.87
C ALA A 627 28.04 -19.77 -12.06
N ARG A 628 28.28 -20.94 -12.68
CA ARG A 628 29.62 -21.49 -12.90
C ARG A 628 30.53 -20.56 -13.66
N ASP A 629 30.01 -19.82 -14.61
CA ASP A 629 30.72 -18.88 -15.47
C ASP A 629 30.94 -17.50 -14.82
N ALA A 630 30.26 -17.21 -13.72
CA ALA A 630 30.28 -15.89 -13.08
C ALA A 630 31.42 -15.73 -12.06
N ASP A 631 31.82 -14.50 -11.78
CA ASP A 631 32.73 -14.14 -10.69
C ASP A 631 31.98 -14.10 -9.35
N VAL A 632 30.71 -13.67 -9.39
CA VAL A 632 29.78 -13.60 -8.25
C VAL A 632 28.36 -13.92 -8.72
N VAL A 633 27.58 -14.55 -7.87
CA VAL A 633 26.15 -14.79 -8.06
C VAL A 633 25.35 -13.83 -7.17
N VAL A 634 24.37 -13.15 -7.74
CA VAL A 634 23.36 -12.39 -6.99
C VAL A 634 22.07 -13.20 -7.07
N PHE A 635 21.74 -13.87 -5.97
CA PHE A 635 20.44 -14.56 -5.85
C PHE A 635 19.38 -13.56 -5.38
N VAL A 636 18.31 -13.42 -6.15
CA VAL A 636 17.19 -12.53 -5.82
C VAL A 636 15.95 -13.39 -5.61
N GLY A 637 15.51 -13.51 -4.37
CA GLY A 637 14.40 -14.37 -4.00
C GLY A 637 13.68 -13.89 -2.76
N GLY A 638 12.64 -14.58 -2.39
CA GLY A 638 11.77 -14.23 -1.27
C GLY A 638 10.31 -14.41 -1.63
N LEU A 639 9.50 -13.38 -1.36
CA LEU A 639 8.06 -13.38 -1.53
C LEU A 639 7.63 -12.24 -2.46
N THR A 640 6.38 -12.31 -2.93
CA THR A 640 5.67 -11.23 -3.63
C THR A 640 4.26 -11.07 -3.04
N GLY A 641 3.58 -9.98 -3.34
CA GLY A 641 2.18 -9.76 -2.96
C GLY A 641 1.19 -10.79 -3.54
N ASP A 642 1.65 -11.68 -4.43
CA ASP A 642 0.80 -12.75 -4.98
C ASP A 642 0.65 -13.95 -4.03
N VAL A 643 1.44 -14.04 -2.96
CA VAL A 643 1.42 -15.17 -2.02
C VAL A 643 1.21 -14.77 -0.58
N GLU A 644 1.44 -13.48 -0.23
CA GLU A 644 1.11 -12.93 1.09
C GLU A 644 0.27 -11.65 0.95
N GLY A 645 -0.83 -11.55 1.68
CA GLY A 645 -1.72 -10.38 1.61
C GLY A 645 -3.07 -10.61 2.26
N GLU A 646 -4.07 -9.84 1.84
CA GLU A 646 -5.39 -9.78 2.42
C GLU A 646 -6.33 -10.82 1.79
N GLU A 647 -6.83 -11.76 2.61
CA GLU A 647 -7.91 -12.71 2.29
C GLU A 647 -7.78 -13.33 0.87
N MET A 648 -6.63 -13.91 0.59
CA MET A 648 -6.31 -14.44 -0.71
C MET A 648 -6.80 -15.88 -0.90
N THR A 649 -7.17 -16.25 -2.14
CA THR A 649 -7.43 -17.65 -2.51
C THR A 649 -6.13 -18.44 -2.73
N VAL A 650 -5.14 -18.29 -1.85
CA VAL A 650 -3.82 -18.91 -1.93
C VAL A 650 -3.79 -20.13 -1.01
N ASN A 651 -3.36 -21.26 -1.57
CA ASN A 651 -3.14 -22.50 -0.83
C ASN A 651 -1.97 -23.27 -1.44
N TYR A 652 -0.74 -22.90 -1.06
CA TYR A 652 0.50 -23.53 -1.49
C TYR A 652 1.31 -23.98 -0.26
N PRO A 653 2.29 -24.89 -0.40
CA PRO A 653 3.20 -25.21 0.69
C PRO A 653 3.83 -23.95 1.32
N GLY A 654 3.55 -23.71 2.59
CA GLY A 654 4.00 -22.53 3.32
C GLY A 654 3.05 -21.33 3.32
N PHE A 655 1.88 -21.42 2.63
CA PHE A 655 0.92 -20.31 2.50
C PHE A 655 -0.53 -20.81 2.53
N ALA A 656 -1.41 -20.08 3.21
CA ALA A 656 -2.84 -20.34 3.22
C ALA A 656 -3.64 -19.05 3.45
N GLY A 657 -4.60 -18.74 2.56
CA GLY A 657 -5.54 -17.61 2.73
C GLY A 657 -4.89 -16.22 2.70
N GLY A 658 -3.64 -16.11 2.26
CA GLY A 658 -2.86 -14.87 2.31
C GLY A 658 -1.84 -14.85 3.45
N ASP A 659 -2.00 -15.71 4.47
CA ASP A 659 -1.06 -15.86 5.58
C ASP A 659 0.03 -16.89 5.28
N ARG A 660 1.12 -16.80 6.00
CA ARG A 660 2.20 -17.79 6.00
C ARG A 660 1.92 -18.91 7.00
N THR A 661 2.20 -20.16 6.60
CA THR A 661 2.19 -21.34 7.48
C THR A 661 3.59 -21.84 7.80
N ASP A 662 4.61 -21.34 7.06
CA ASP A 662 6.03 -21.61 7.28
C ASP A 662 6.84 -20.31 7.08
N LEU A 663 7.72 -19.97 8.02
CA LEU A 663 8.54 -18.77 7.95
C LEU A 663 9.78 -18.94 7.06
N ARG A 664 10.13 -20.14 6.65
CA ARG A 664 11.29 -20.41 5.80
C ARG A 664 11.09 -19.84 4.40
N LEU A 665 12.19 -19.57 3.72
CA LEU A 665 12.18 -19.32 2.28
C LEU A 665 11.51 -20.50 1.56
N PRO A 666 10.67 -20.29 0.51
CA PRO A 666 10.02 -21.37 -0.22
C PRO A 666 10.98 -22.48 -0.68
N ALA A 667 10.53 -23.73 -0.66
CA ALA A 667 11.41 -24.89 -0.89
C ALA A 667 12.15 -24.86 -2.24
N PRO A 668 11.56 -24.49 -3.39
CA PRO A 668 12.29 -24.42 -4.65
C PRO A 668 13.46 -23.42 -4.59
N GLN A 669 13.25 -22.28 -3.94
CA GLN A 669 14.25 -21.23 -3.79
C GLN A 669 15.41 -21.67 -2.87
N ARG A 670 15.11 -22.40 -1.78
CA ARG A 670 16.16 -22.96 -0.91
C ARG A 670 17.02 -23.98 -1.65
N THR A 671 16.40 -24.89 -2.38
CA THR A 671 17.09 -25.90 -3.18
C THR A 671 18.02 -25.26 -4.21
N LEU A 672 17.55 -24.23 -4.91
CA LEU A 672 18.37 -23.49 -5.87
C LEU A 672 19.53 -22.76 -5.17
N LEU A 673 19.28 -22.09 -4.07
CA LEU A 673 20.28 -21.32 -3.32
C LEU A 673 21.41 -22.22 -2.82
N GLU A 674 21.09 -23.42 -2.30
CA GLU A 674 22.04 -24.42 -1.87
C GLU A 674 22.87 -24.95 -3.04
N ALA A 675 22.24 -25.22 -4.19
CA ALA A 675 22.93 -25.67 -5.40
C ALA A 675 23.85 -24.57 -5.98
N LEU A 676 23.43 -23.31 -5.95
CA LEU A 676 24.28 -22.17 -6.36
C LEU A 676 25.50 -22.05 -5.46
N HIS A 677 25.35 -22.15 -4.15
CA HIS A 677 26.47 -22.18 -3.20
C HIS A 677 27.41 -23.36 -3.50
N GLY A 678 26.84 -24.54 -3.83
CA GLY A 678 27.60 -25.73 -4.22
C GLY A 678 28.49 -25.56 -5.47
N THR A 679 28.28 -24.51 -6.28
CA THR A 679 29.18 -24.18 -7.41
C THR A 679 30.51 -23.62 -6.98
N GLY A 680 30.70 -23.30 -5.69
CA GLY A 680 31.91 -22.70 -5.11
C GLY A 680 32.07 -21.20 -5.43
N LYS A 681 31.09 -20.58 -6.05
CA LYS A 681 31.06 -19.12 -6.31
C LYS A 681 30.49 -18.37 -5.11
N PRO A 682 31.00 -17.17 -4.80
CA PRO A 682 30.36 -16.35 -3.78
C PRO A 682 28.93 -15.97 -4.19
N VAL A 683 27.97 -16.17 -3.28
CA VAL A 683 26.56 -15.86 -3.51
C VAL A 683 26.13 -14.74 -2.59
N VAL A 684 25.70 -13.63 -3.15
CA VAL A 684 25.04 -12.50 -2.43
C VAL A 684 23.54 -12.67 -2.56
N MET A 685 22.82 -12.64 -1.44
CA MET A 685 21.37 -12.77 -1.44
C MET A 685 20.70 -11.39 -1.35
N VAL A 686 19.75 -11.11 -2.24
CA VAL A 686 18.79 -10.01 -2.15
C VAL A 686 17.44 -10.64 -1.83
N LEU A 687 16.87 -10.27 -0.68
CA LEU A 687 15.64 -10.84 -0.16
C LEU A 687 14.47 -9.88 -0.36
N THR A 688 13.42 -10.33 -1.04
CA THR A 688 12.15 -9.60 -1.22
C THR A 688 11.08 -10.16 -0.30
N GLY A 689 10.13 -9.35 0.15
CA GLY A 689 9.00 -9.79 0.96
C GLY A 689 8.51 -8.73 1.94
N GLY A 690 7.31 -8.93 2.48
CA GLY A 690 6.68 -8.01 3.42
C GLY A 690 6.74 -8.45 4.88
N SER A 691 7.35 -9.61 5.17
CA SER A 691 7.38 -10.23 6.48
C SER A 691 8.76 -10.76 6.84
N ALA A 692 8.96 -11.20 8.09
CA ALA A 692 10.17 -11.88 8.51
C ALA A 692 10.31 -13.25 7.82
N ILE A 693 11.46 -13.52 7.22
CA ILE A 693 11.78 -14.78 6.53
C ILE A 693 12.94 -15.45 7.24
N ALA A 694 12.75 -16.70 7.64
CA ALA A 694 13.80 -17.50 8.27
C ALA A 694 14.82 -17.96 7.22
N VAL A 695 16.01 -17.35 7.26
CA VAL A 695 17.11 -17.59 6.33
C VAL A 695 18.38 -18.10 7.05
N ASP A 696 18.19 -18.96 8.07
CA ASP A 696 19.27 -19.47 8.93
C ASP A 696 20.41 -20.10 8.12
N TRP A 697 20.05 -20.90 7.09
CA TRP A 697 21.03 -21.52 6.23
C TRP A 697 21.86 -20.46 5.47
N ALA A 698 21.19 -19.46 4.89
CA ALA A 698 21.87 -18.37 4.18
C ALA A 698 22.74 -17.53 5.14
N GLN A 699 22.28 -17.27 6.36
CA GLN A 699 23.04 -16.60 7.40
C GLN A 699 24.33 -17.36 7.73
N ALA A 700 24.29 -18.70 7.74
CA ALA A 700 25.47 -19.52 8.04
C ALA A 700 26.48 -19.62 6.87
N HIS A 701 26.00 -19.61 5.62
CA HIS A 701 26.81 -20.01 4.47
C HIS A 701 27.11 -18.88 3.47
N LEU A 702 26.28 -17.85 3.37
CA LEU A 702 26.45 -16.79 2.38
C LEU A 702 27.24 -15.61 2.95
N PRO A 703 28.07 -14.93 2.15
CA PRO A 703 28.88 -13.80 2.61
C PRO A 703 28.08 -12.50 2.79
N ALA A 704 26.89 -12.34 2.15
CA ALA A 704 26.08 -11.15 2.32
C ALA A 704 24.59 -11.41 2.05
N ILE A 705 23.72 -10.72 2.80
CA ILE A 705 22.26 -10.75 2.68
C ILE A 705 21.74 -9.31 2.80
N LEU A 706 20.98 -8.88 1.79
CA LEU A 706 20.32 -7.56 1.73
C LEU A 706 18.81 -7.76 1.67
N MET A 707 18.06 -7.21 2.62
CA MET A 707 16.58 -7.17 2.60
C MET A 707 16.13 -5.91 1.88
N SER A 708 15.31 -6.07 0.84
CA SER A 708 14.78 -4.98 0.04
C SER A 708 13.31 -4.66 0.34
N TRP A 709 12.60 -5.53 1.05
CA TRP A 709 11.14 -5.46 1.26
C TRP A 709 10.39 -5.56 -0.08
N TYR A 710 9.30 -4.80 -0.25
CA TYR A 710 8.68 -4.40 -1.50
C TYR A 710 9.08 -2.93 -1.75
N PRO A 711 10.15 -2.68 -2.52
CA PRO A 711 10.88 -1.41 -2.45
C PRO A 711 10.30 -0.29 -3.33
N GLY A 712 9.11 -0.47 -3.93
CA GLY A 712 8.49 0.52 -4.80
C GLY A 712 9.13 0.62 -6.20
N GLN A 713 8.60 1.57 -6.99
CA GLN A 713 8.94 1.68 -8.42
C GLN A 713 10.42 1.86 -8.73
N ARG A 714 11.23 2.38 -7.81
CA ARG A 714 12.68 2.61 -7.98
C ARG A 714 13.53 1.61 -7.20
N GLY A 715 12.91 0.53 -6.73
CA GLY A 715 13.56 -0.49 -5.90
C GLY A 715 14.77 -1.13 -6.55
N GLY A 716 14.69 -1.48 -7.83
CA GLY A 716 15.81 -2.06 -8.56
C GLY A 716 17.00 -1.12 -8.64
N THR A 717 16.78 0.16 -8.92
CA THR A 717 17.85 1.17 -8.91
C THR A 717 18.52 1.25 -7.54
N ALA A 718 17.74 1.29 -6.45
CA ALA A 718 18.27 1.35 -5.09
C ALA A 718 19.10 0.10 -4.73
N VAL A 719 18.62 -1.10 -5.08
CA VAL A 719 19.34 -2.36 -4.87
C VAL A 719 20.64 -2.39 -5.65
N GLY A 720 20.62 -2.04 -6.95
CA GLY A 720 21.83 -1.97 -7.78
C GLY A 720 22.87 -1.01 -7.17
N GLN A 721 22.46 0.17 -6.76
CA GLN A 721 23.31 1.17 -6.12
C GLN A 721 23.90 0.67 -4.79
N ALA A 722 23.10 -0.04 -3.99
CA ALA A 722 23.58 -0.64 -2.75
C ALA A 722 24.64 -1.71 -3.01
N LEU A 723 24.38 -2.63 -3.94
CA LEU A 723 25.30 -3.71 -4.26
C LEU A 723 26.67 -3.20 -4.72
N PHE A 724 26.74 -2.09 -5.46
CA PHE A 724 27.98 -1.51 -5.96
C PHE A 724 28.53 -0.35 -5.10
N GLY A 725 27.89 -0.04 -3.98
CA GLY A 725 28.34 0.96 -3.02
C GLY A 725 28.19 2.42 -3.45
N ASP A 726 27.29 2.69 -4.42
CA ASP A 726 26.91 4.06 -4.77
C ASP A 726 26.09 4.70 -3.62
N ILE A 727 25.45 3.86 -2.81
CA ILE A 727 24.84 4.22 -1.54
C ILE A 727 25.34 3.30 -0.42
N ASN A 728 25.21 3.73 0.81
CA ASN A 728 25.50 2.95 2.00
C ASN A 728 24.15 2.56 2.67
N PRO A 729 23.78 1.27 2.72
CA PRO A 729 22.53 0.85 3.35
C PRO A 729 22.43 1.31 4.80
N ALA A 730 21.27 1.77 5.22
CA ALA A 730 21.05 2.30 6.55
C ALA A 730 19.65 2.01 7.10
N GLY A 731 18.85 1.17 6.42
CA GLY A 731 17.58 0.69 6.92
C GLY A 731 17.75 -0.19 8.17
N ARG A 732 16.69 -0.30 8.95
CA ARG A 732 16.64 -1.12 10.18
C ARG A 732 15.36 -1.97 10.17
N LEU A 733 15.48 -3.20 10.70
CA LEU A 733 14.32 -4.10 10.77
C LEU A 733 13.22 -3.54 11.69
N PRO A 734 12.00 -3.30 11.20
CA PRO A 734 10.87 -2.90 12.04
C PRO A 734 10.15 -4.09 12.68
N VAL A 735 10.66 -5.32 12.46
CA VAL A 735 10.16 -6.57 13.02
C VAL A 735 11.31 -7.49 13.37
N THR A 736 11.08 -8.36 14.36
CA THR A 736 11.98 -9.45 14.75
C THR A 736 11.97 -10.55 13.71
N PHE A 737 13.13 -11.01 13.23
CA PHE A 737 13.27 -12.19 12.39
C PHE A 737 13.58 -13.40 13.27
N TYR A 738 12.68 -14.37 13.25
CA TYR A 738 12.81 -15.60 14.03
C TYR A 738 13.62 -16.65 13.27
N LYS A 739 14.21 -17.60 13.99
CA LYS A 739 14.91 -18.76 13.41
C LYS A 739 13.93 -19.76 12.84
N ALA A 740 14.37 -20.54 11.85
CA ALA A 740 13.61 -21.68 11.36
C ALA A 740 13.35 -22.67 12.50
N GLY A 741 12.12 -23.13 12.63
CA GLY A 741 11.72 -24.06 13.68
C GLY A 741 11.43 -23.42 15.04
N GLU A 742 11.46 -22.10 15.17
CA GLU A 742 10.97 -21.42 16.37
C GLU A 742 9.48 -21.75 16.59
N VAL A 743 9.15 -22.14 17.80
CA VAL A 743 7.76 -22.48 18.18
C VAL A 743 7.04 -21.18 18.51
N MET A 744 6.31 -20.66 17.53
CA MET A 744 5.48 -19.48 17.74
C MET A 744 4.22 -19.83 18.54
N PRO A 745 3.72 -18.90 19.39
CA PRO A 745 2.41 -19.06 20.02
C PRO A 745 1.30 -19.30 18.98
N ALA A 746 0.15 -19.84 19.40
CA ALA A 746 -0.99 -20.05 18.52
C ALA A 746 -1.37 -18.74 17.80
N PHE A 747 -1.69 -18.79 16.50
CA PHE A 747 -1.84 -17.58 15.70
C PHE A 747 -3.07 -16.75 16.11
N ASP A 748 -4.10 -17.40 16.60
CA ASP A 748 -5.34 -16.83 17.15
C ASP A 748 -5.22 -16.37 18.62
N ASP A 749 -4.09 -16.68 19.31
CA ASP A 749 -3.81 -16.16 20.63
C ASP A 749 -3.25 -14.74 20.55
N TYR A 750 -3.98 -13.79 21.08
CA TYR A 750 -3.64 -12.36 21.07
C TYR A 750 -2.87 -11.89 22.31
N ALA A 751 -2.44 -12.80 23.19
CA ALA A 751 -1.46 -12.49 24.22
C ALA A 751 -0.11 -12.13 23.60
N MET A 752 0.59 -11.16 24.19
CA MET A 752 1.89 -10.72 23.67
C MET A 752 3.08 -11.56 24.13
N GLU A 753 2.88 -12.43 25.12
CA GLU A 753 3.92 -13.32 25.65
C GLU A 753 4.55 -14.18 24.53
N GLY A 754 5.88 -14.23 24.48
CA GLY A 754 6.63 -14.96 23.46
C GLY A 754 6.67 -14.30 22.08
N ARG A 755 6.17 -13.05 21.90
CA ARG A 755 6.09 -12.36 20.62
C ARG A 755 6.88 -11.06 20.63
N THR A 756 7.38 -10.66 19.48
CA THR A 756 8.10 -9.40 19.25
C THR A 756 9.35 -9.25 20.14
N TYR A 757 10.24 -8.32 19.85
CA TYR A 757 11.41 -8.05 20.69
C TYR A 757 11.04 -7.64 22.12
N ARG A 758 9.77 -7.22 22.35
CA ARG A 758 9.29 -6.77 23.66
C ARG A 758 9.03 -7.93 24.63
N TYR A 759 8.62 -9.10 24.12
CA TYR A 759 8.19 -10.23 24.97
C TYR A 759 8.81 -11.58 24.57
N PHE A 760 9.62 -11.63 23.49
CA PHE A 760 10.34 -12.83 23.10
C PHE A 760 11.63 -12.98 23.93
N HIS A 761 11.77 -14.09 24.61
CA HIS A 761 12.93 -14.37 25.46
C HIS A 761 14.00 -15.22 24.78
N GLY A 762 13.76 -15.70 23.56
CA GLY A 762 14.72 -16.47 22.77
C GLY A 762 15.80 -15.59 22.10
N THR A 763 16.63 -16.23 21.29
CA THR A 763 17.61 -15.54 20.45
C THR A 763 17.09 -15.47 19.02
N PRO A 764 16.67 -14.31 18.51
CA PRO A 764 16.17 -14.19 17.16
C PRO A 764 17.29 -14.44 16.13
N LEU A 765 16.91 -14.69 14.88
CA LEU A 765 17.85 -14.69 13.76
C LEU A 765 18.43 -13.29 13.55
N TYR A 766 17.54 -12.29 13.47
CA TYR A 766 17.90 -10.87 13.51
C TYR A 766 16.95 -10.13 14.46
N PRO A 767 17.48 -9.32 15.38
CA PRO A 767 16.66 -8.57 16.34
C PRO A 767 15.96 -7.38 15.68
N PHE A 768 14.88 -6.91 16.29
CA PHE A 768 14.27 -5.62 15.95
C PHE A 768 15.31 -4.49 15.96
N GLY A 769 15.25 -3.61 14.99
CA GLY A 769 16.19 -2.50 14.84
C GLY A 769 17.51 -2.88 14.16
N HIS A 770 17.76 -4.17 13.84
CA HIS A 770 19.00 -4.62 13.20
C HIS A 770 19.15 -4.09 11.78
N GLY A 771 20.36 -3.72 11.43
CA GLY A 771 20.82 -3.37 10.08
C GLY A 771 22.26 -2.93 10.13
N LEU A 772 23.06 -3.42 9.19
CA LEU A 772 24.48 -3.11 9.04
C LEU A 772 24.72 -1.93 8.10
N SER A 773 25.94 -1.46 8.05
CA SER A 773 26.41 -0.36 7.20
C SER A 773 27.76 -0.72 6.58
N TYR A 774 28.12 -0.11 5.46
CA TYR A 774 29.46 -0.19 4.88
C TYR A 774 30.48 0.65 5.64
N THR A 775 30.08 1.35 6.71
CA THR A 775 30.95 2.07 7.63
C THR A 775 30.74 1.60 9.06
N ARG A 776 31.55 2.07 10.00
CA ARG A 776 31.48 1.70 11.41
C ARG A 776 31.10 2.92 12.25
N PHE A 777 30.08 2.77 13.12
CA PHE A 777 29.73 3.77 14.07
C PHE A 777 30.13 3.41 15.49
N GLU A 778 30.65 4.39 16.24
CA GLU A 778 31.05 4.25 17.63
C GLU A 778 30.18 5.15 18.50
N TYR A 779 29.76 4.61 19.63
CA TYR A 779 28.91 5.29 20.62
C TYR A 779 29.72 5.54 21.88
N GLY A 780 29.48 6.71 22.52
CA GLY A 780 30.15 7.02 23.76
C GLY A 780 29.52 8.21 24.47
N GLY A 781 30.04 8.55 25.63
CA GLY A 781 29.66 9.76 26.34
C GLY A 781 28.17 9.84 26.71
N LEU A 782 27.53 8.70 27.07
CA LEU A 782 26.15 8.70 27.52
C LEU A 782 26.02 9.58 28.76
N ARG A 783 25.09 10.52 28.73
CA ARG A 783 24.79 11.46 29.80
C ARG A 783 23.29 11.49 30.07
N LEU A 784 22.93 11.37 31.33
CA LEU A 784 21.60 11.64 31.85
C LEU A 784 21.66 12.95 32.60
N ASP A 785 20.66 13.80 32.45
CA ASP A 785 20.62 15.10 33.15
C ASP A 785 20.18 14.95 34.62
N ALA A 786 19.66 13.80 35.02
CA ALA A 786 19.29 13.47 36.40
C ALA A 786 19.43 11.96 36.69
N ASP A 787 19.83 11.60 37.92
CA ASP A 787 19.83 10.22 38.41
C ASP A 787 18.46 9.78 38.96
N ALA A 788 17.58 10.75 39.19
CA ALA A 788 16.20 10.53 39.67
C ALA A 788 15.25 11.56 39.07
N ILE A 789 14.08 11.09 38.66
CA ILE A 789 12.99 11.92 38.14
C ILE A 789 11.69 11.62 38.88
N ARG A 790 10.76 12.53 38.84
CA ARG A 790 9.39 12.31 39.32
C ARG A 790 8.59 11.55 38.31
N ALA A 791 7.52 10.88 38.74
CA ALA A 791 6.61 10.18 37.84
C ALA A 791 5.89 11.12 36.84
N ASP A 792 5.84 12.41 37.08
CA ASP A 792 5.31 13.47 36.20
C ASP A 792 6.43 14.32 35.54
N GLY A 793 7.70 13.95 35.72
CA GLY A 793 8.87 14.67 35.23
C GLY A 793 9.37 14.16 33.86
N HIS A 794 10.56 14.61 33.51
CA HIS A 794 11.24 14.19 32.29
C HIS A 794 12.72 13.85 32.57
N LEU A 795 13.31 13.09 31.65
CA LEU A 795 14.74 12.73 31.62
C LEU A 795 15.30 13.07 30.27
N ARG A 796 16.38 13.87 30.24
CA ARG A 796 17.13 14.08 29.00
C ARG A 796 18.28 13.11 28.90
N VAL A 797 18.33 12.39 27.79
CA VAL A 797 19.36 11.41 27.47
C VAL A 797 20.19 11.92 26.31
N GLN A 798 21.52 11.96 26.44
CA GLN A 798 22.44 12.37 25.38
C GLN A 798 23.48 11.29 25.15
N VAL A 799 23.82 11.03 23.90
CA VAL A 799 24.88 10.10 23.50
C VAL A 799 25.68 10.69 22.34
N ASP A 800 26.98 10.51 22.34
CA ASP A 800 27.82 10.91 21.21
C ASP A 800 27.97 9.72 20.25
N VAL A 801 27.72 9.97 18.96
CA VAL A 801 27.87 8.98 17.89
C VAL A 801 28.90 9.49 16.89
N ALA A 802 29.86 8.65 16.53
CA ALA A 802 30.93 8.98 15.59
C ALA A 802 31.01 7.97 14.46
N ASN A 803 31.25 8.44 13.25
CA ASN A 803 31.60 7.57 12.13
C ASN A 803 33.11 7.28 12.14
N ALA A 804 33.49 6.08 12.58
CA ALA A 804 34.87 5.65 12.70
C ALA A 804 35.41 4.93 11.43
N GLY A 805 34.61 4.85 10.37
CA GLY A 805 34.98 4.27 9.09
C GLY A 805 35.37 5.30 8.04
N SER A 806 35.63 4.82 6.81
CA SER A 806 36.12 5.63 5.68
C SER A 806 35.00 6.11 4.73
N ARG A 807 33.75 5.71 4.95
CA ARG A 807 32.57 6.10 4.12
C ARG A 807 31.57 6.91 4.93
N ALA A 808 30.96 7.88 4.30
CA ALA A 808 29.79 8.53 4.89
C ALA A 808 28.63 7.53 5.02
N GLY A 809 27.79 7.72 6.00
CA GLY A 809 26.60 6.89 6.19
C GLY A 809 25.65 7.44 7.23
N ASP A 810 24.45 6.88 7.23
CA ASP A 810 23.44 7.17 8.22
C ASP A 810 23.48 6.13 9.33
N GLU A 811 23.37 6.58 10.57
CA GLU A 811 23.12 5.73 11.72
C GLU A 811 21.72 5.99 12.26
N VAL A 812 21.04 4.93 12.66
CA VAL A 812 19.76 5.03 13.39
C VAL A 812 20.02 4.74 14.86
N VAL A 813 20.15 5.81 15.63
CA VAL A 813 20.36 5.74 17.08
C VAL A 813 19.03 5.42 17.75
N GLN A 814 18.98 4.28 18.46
CA GLN A 814 17.76 3.76 19.08
C GLN A 814 17.89 3.81 20.61
N LEU A 815 16.87 4.35 21.26
CA LEU A 815 16.80 4.44 22.70
C LEU A 815 15.70 3.53 23.24
N TYR A 816 16.10 2.60 24.10
CA TYR A 816 15.21 1.67 24.78
C TYR A 816 15.18 1.96 26.28
N VAL A 817 14.05 1.63 26.91
CA VAL A 817 13.90 1.72 28.36
C VAL A 817 13.42 0.37 28.90
N ARG A 818 13.96 -0.05 30.01
CA ARG A 818 13.45 -1.20 30.78
C ARG A 818 13.42 -0.90 32.26
N ARG A 819 12.54 -1.58 32.96
CA ARG A 819 12.51 -1.58 34.44
C ARG A 819 13.48 -2.64 34.96
N GLU A 820 14.37 -2.32 35.89
CA GLU A 820 15.41 -3.29 36.36
C GLU A 820 14.80 -4.50 37.08
N ARG A 821 13.75 -4.30 37.87
CA ARG A 821 12.99 -5.37 38.52
C ARG A 821 11.61 -5.45 37.90
N GLY A 822 11.52 -6.08 36.75
CA GLY A 822 10.27 -6.32 36.06
C GLY A 822 9.36 -7.28 36.83
N SER A 823 8.06 -7.13 36.62
CA SER A 823 7.03 -8.10 37.07
C SER A 823 6.71 -9.05 35.91
N ALA A 824 6.10 -10.19 36.20
CA ALA A 824 5.57 -11.07 35.17
C ALA A 824 4.68 -10.30 34.19
N GLY A 825 4.90 -10.46 32.91
CA GLY A 825 4.22 -9.76 31.84
C GLY A 825 4.78 -8.35 31.52
N ASP A 826 5.85 -7.86 32.20
CA ASP A 826 6.56 -6.65 31.78
C ASP A 826 7.36 -6.93 30.49
N ALA A 827 7.42 -5.94 29.59
CA ALA A 827 8.27 -6.04 28.42
C ALA A 827 9.75 -6.18 28.82
N VAL A 828 10.52 -6.96 28.05
CA VAL A 828 11.99 -7.10 28.22
C VAL A 828 12.65 -5.73 28.11
N GLN A 829 12.19 -4.93 27.16
CA GLN A 829 12.53 -3.53 26.94
C GLN A 829 11.55 -2.91 25.92
N GLU A 830 11.53 -1.59 25.83
CA GLU A 830 10.63 -0.87 24.96
C GLU A 830 11.35 0.28 24.25
N LEU A 831 11.18 0.41 22.95
CA LEU A 831 11.66 1.58 22.18
C LEU A 831 10.93 2.84 22.66
N ARG A 832 11.68 3.89 22.98
CA ARG A 832 11.16 5.18 23.46
C ARG A 832 11.79 6.38 22.76
N GLY A 833 12.70 6.11 21.80
CA GLY A 833 13.28 7.14 20.96
C GLY A 833 14.10 6.55 19.84
N PHE A 834 14.12 7.21 18.69
CA PHE A 834 15.03 6.92 17.60
C PHE A 834 15.34 8.20 16.82
N GLN A 835 16.57 8.28 16.29
CA GLN A 835 16.97 9.36 15.39
C GLN A 835 17.91 8.81 14.31
N ARG A 836 17.61 9.13 13.06
CA ARG A 836 18.51 8.89 11.92
C ARG A 836 19.44 10.09 11.77
N VAL A 837 20.76 9.85 11.76
CA VAL A 837 21.77 10.88 11.67
C VAL A 837 22.78 10.53 10.58
N HIS A 838 23.03 11.48 9.68
CA HIS A 838 24.06 11.37 8.65
C HIS A 838 25.40 11.82 9.21
N LEU A 839 26.47 11.02 9.03
CA LEU A 839 27.81 11.31 9.51
C LEU A 839 28.83 11.08 8.39
N ALA A 840 29.61 12.11 8.09
CA ALA A 840 30.82 11.98 7.25
C ALA A 840 31.92 11.16 7.97
N PRO A 841 32.89 10.61 7.25
CA PRO A 841 34.04 9.95 7.89
C PRO A 841 34.71 10.82 8.94
N GLY A 842 34.88 10.30 10.17
CA GLY A 842 35.45 11.02 11.31
C GLY A 842 34.48 12.02 11.98
N GLU A 843 33.30 12.27 11.43
CA GLU A 843 32.32 13.17 12.06
C GLU A 843 31.76 12.55 13.33
N ARG A 844 31.56 13.40 14.35
CA ARG A 844 30.91 13.09 15.61
C ARG A 844 29.72 14.01 15.81
N ARG A 845 28.62 13.46 16.33
CA ARG A 845 27.40 14.22 16.67
C ARG A 845 26.83 13.73 17.99
N THR A 846 26.38 14.69 18.82
CA THR A 846 25.59 14.38 20.02
C THR A 846 24.12 14.23 19.62
N VAL A 847 23.55 13.08 19.90
CA VAL A 847 22.12 12.78 19.74
C VAL A 847 21.44 12.91 21.09
N ALA A 848 20.29 13.57 21.13
CA ALA A 848 19.57 13.83 22.37
C ALA A 848 18.13 13.36 22.29
N PHE A 849 17.65 12.76 23.36
CA PHE A 849 16.26 12.35 23.54
C PHE A 849 15.71 12.95 24.82
N THR A 850 14.41 13.25 24.83
CA THR A 850 13.69 13.63 26.06
C THR A 850 12.63 12.57 26.33
N LEU A 851 12.70 11.93 27.49
CA LEU A 851 11.72 10.97 27.98
C LEU A 851 10.77 11.67 28.93
N GLU A 852 9.58 12.01 28.46
CA GLU A 852 8.50 12.50 29.34
C GLU A 852 7.92 11.29 30.07
N ALA A 853 8.13 11.22 31.38
CA ALA A 853 7.78 10.06 32.18
C ALA A 853 6.31 9.60 32.01
N PRO A 854 5.31 10.54 32.00
CA PRO A 854 3.90 10.15 31.81
C PRO A 854 3.59 9.48 30.48
N GLN A 855 4.41 9.68 29.44
CA GLN A 855 4.25 9.08 28.12
C GLN A 855 5.23 7.89 27.93
N ALA A 856 6.49 8.07 28.32
CA ALA A 856 7.55 7.11 28.01
C ALA A 856 7.62 5.93 28.99
N LEU A 857 7.14 6.10 30.22
CA LEU A 857 7.28 5.10 31.28
C LEU A 857 5.93 4.56 31.78
N ARG A 858 4.83 5.03 31.18
CA ARG A 858 3.49 4.56 31.55
C ARG A 858 3.27 3.12 31.12
N HIS A 859 2.51 2.40 31.91
CA HIS A 859 1.95 1.09 31.55
C HIS A 859 0.53 1.01 32.14
N TYR A 860 -0.30 0.18 31.55
CA TYR A 860 -1.67 0.03 32.00
C TYR A 860 -1.76 -0.87 33.24
N ASP A 861 -2.34 -0.35 34.33
CA ASP A 861 -2.65 -1.09 35.55
C ASP A 861 -4.12 -1.55 35.50
N GLY A 862 -4.34 -2.85 35.31
CA GLY A 862 -5.68 -3.42 35.21
C GLY A 862 -6.50 -3.32 36.49
N ALA A 863 -5.85 -3.26 37.67
CA ALA A 863 -6.55 -3.10 38.96
C ALA A 863 -7.05 -1.67 39.15
N ARG A 864 -6.32 -0.68 38.63
CA ARG A 864 -6.69 0.74 38.67
C ARG A 864 -7.49 1.19 37.48
N ALA A 865 -7.55 0.36 36.42
CA ALA A 865 -8.12 0.71 35.12
C ALA A 865 -7.54 2.02 34.55
N ALA A 866 -6.24 2.26 34.71
CA ALA A 866 -5.57 3.50 34.35
C ALA A 866 -4.09 3.29 33.99
N TYR A 867 -3.53 4.19 33.21
CA TYR A 867 -2.08 4.27 33.05
C TYR A 867 -1.41 4.78 34.32
N VAL A 868 -0.33 4.13 34.69
CA VAL A 868 0.50 4.51 35.83
C VAL A 868 1.98 4.50 35.47
N VAL A 869 2.75 5.41 36.05
CA VAL A 869 4.21 5.36 36.06
C VAL A 869 4.66 4.75 37.38
N ARG A 870 5.28 3.57 37.34
CA ARG A 870 5.70 2.85 38.54
C ARG A 870 6.99 3.43 39.09
N PRO A 871 7.07 3.83 40.37
CA PRO A 871 8.33 4.15 41.01
C PRO A 871 9.30 2.97 41.01
N GLY A 872 10.62 3.27 40.99
CA GLY A 872 11.66 2.25 41.03
C GLY A 872 12.82 2.54 40.09
N ALA A 873 13.76 1.60 39.98
CA ALA A 873 14.93 1.71 39.13
C ALA A 873 14.62 1.32 37.69
N TYR A 874 15.09 2.16 36.77
CA TYR A 874 15.00 1.98 35.32
C TYR A 874 16.38 2.04 34.69
N GLU A 875 16.51 1.42 33.54
CA GLU A 875 17.70 1.46 32.69
C GLU A 875 17.35 2.06 31.34
N VAL A 876 18.14 3.05 30.93
CA VAL A 876 18.21 3.54 29.55
C VAL A 876 19.27 2.74 28.80
N ARG A 877 18.94 2.28 27.61
CA ARG A 877 19.80 1.50 26.73
C ARG A 877 19.82 2.15 25.36
N VAL A 878 20.98 2.61 24.90
CA VAL A 878 21.14 3.24 23.60
C VAL A 878 22.02 2.39 22.72
N GLY A 879 21.62 2.16 21.47
CA GLY A 879 22.37 1.33 20.57
C GLY A 879 21.85 1.33 19.13
N ALA A 880 22.35 0.36 18.35
CA ALA A 880 22.02 0.21 16.94
C ALA A 880 20.85 -0.76 16.70
N SER A 881 20.43 -1.52 17.73
CA SER A 881 19.25 -2.40 17.68
C SER A 881 18.82 -2.78 19.10
N SER A 882 17.71 -3.51 19.23
CA SER A 882 17.23 -4.03 20.51
C SER A 882 18.22 -5.00 21.20
N ALA A 883 19.13 -5.62 20.45
CA ALA A 883 20.17 -6.52 20.98
C ALA A 883 21.57 -5.91 20.93
N ASP A 884 21.83 -4.93 20.08
CA ASP A 884 23.14 -4.25 19.96
C ASP A 884 23.13 -2.95 20.76
N VAL A 885 23.23 -3.10 22.10
CA VAL A 885 23.25 -2.00 23.05
C VAL A 885 24.68 -1.51 23.22
N ARG A 886 24.95 -0.25 22.93
CA ARG A 886 26.29 0.38 22.92
C ARG A 886 26.57 1.23 24.15
N ALA A 887 25.53 1.76 24.78
CA ALA A 887 25.63 2.58 25.99
C ALA A 887 24.43 2.34 26.90
N GLN A 888 24.66 2.38 28.23
CA GLN A 888 23.64 2.13 29.26
C GLN A 888 23.76 3.13 30.38
N GLY A 889 22.62 3.55 30.92
CA GLY A 889 22.53 4.43 32.07
C GLY A 889 21.35 4.04 32.96
N ARG A 890 21.46 4.35 34.27
CA ARG A 890 20.44 4.04 35.27
C ARG A 890 19.84 5.33 35.84
N PHE A 891 18.55 5.29 36.13
CA PHE A 891 17.87 6.36 36.82
C PHE A 891 16.73 5.78 37.69
N THR A 892 16.26 6.57 38.60
CA THR A 892 15.16 6.17 39.53
C THR A 892 13.96 7.05 39.27
N VAL A 893 12.77 6.45 39.18
CA VAL A 893 11.51 7.17 39.22
C VAL A 893 11.05 7.22 40.68
N VAL A 894 10.89 8.42 41.20
CA VAL A 894 10.35 8.66 42.55
C VAL A 894 8.86 8.98 42.48
N PRO A 895 8.07 8.65 43.54
CA PRO A 895 6.66 9.03 43.58
C PRO A 895 6.47 10.54 43.44
N THR A 896 5.34 10.97 42.87
CA THR A 896 4.85 12.34 43.03
C THR A 896 4.46 12.49 44.50
N HIS A 897 5.01 13.47 45.21
CA HIS A 897 4.48 13.81 46.50
C HIS A 897 3.10 14.46 46.31
N ASP A 898 2.09 13.95 46.98
CA ASP A 898 0.75 14.56 47.10
C ASP A 898 0.84 15.93 47.74
#